data_7395ee7318bcb98e3096d5f9a8703abf
#
_entry.id   7395ee7318bcb98e3096d5f9a8703abf
#
_cell.length_a   1.000
_cell.length_b   1.000
_cell.length_c   1.000
_cell.angle_alpha   90.00
_cell.angle_beta   90.00
_cell.angle_gamma   90.00
#
_symmetry.space_group_name_H-M   'P 1'
#
loop_
_entity.id
_entity.type
_entity.pdbx_description
1 polymer ?
#
loop_
_entity_poly.entity_id
_entity_poly.type
_entity_poly.pdbx_seq_one_letter_code
_entity_poly.pdbx_strand_id
1 'polypeptide(L)'
;MRVRKVGIALAISVGTMLILVAPAEAHAGFVSSTPEPGAIVSTAPGVVVLDFTEPLNEELSRATVTSPDGADFEGTVTTDTQITIALSTNASGVYRVSWTTVSIVDGHTLTGGFGFGVRVDPGPGSVGGTQDEPRPGDLLIAVARTIEDAALLIAVGLLLVGRLARRRPDLAWVRARPIAALSLAVVAGSLVVVGEALWAAGTPSLAAVATYLTSGTPGLARLLRPVLAALALLLAIVRPRWTAWPLVVALGMLAAAGHAAAISPRWWGVAVEAVHLLSAGLWAGGIMALAPQHPPEGWRSGEGTELLKRFTRVALPAFAVTAATGVIRGFQETGGVAGLTSPYGLVLLAKVLLVLLMVQLSVFAWRRVVVRPRVESIVAVAVVGAAALLASFPLPPGRVSEAGTSDAPGIESSALPRSEDLSLASDAGEFLVGLTVRSSHDELAIFILGLEGPESDATRVVTVDIDGREYPVSQCGPSCRTVDVSVSGGEQVTVGVAGPSGGTARIDIPDLDGPPADDLLAQMTATMRSQASFRLTEILNSGRAELRSEYEFVAPDAFHVRNVFEGSGGSEVIWIGDARYLRELPDGAWQVDRGVEARVPVYVWDSFEPFIGARVVGREKVAGIETAIVAFFGGDAELPAWFRLWVDQDGLVHRAEMDAPGHFMDQRYYGFGDRITIVPPVAAQS
;
A
#
# COMPACT_ATOMS: atom_id res chain seq x y z
N MET A 1 -19.53 -16.74 36.85
CA MET A 1 -18.32 -15.94 37.16
C MET A 1 -17.10 -16.23 36.29
N ARG A 2 -16.79 -17.49 35.90
CA ARG A 2 -15.61 -17.82 35.07
C ARG A 2 -15.69 -17.30 33.63
N VAL A 3 -16.85 -17.32 32.97
CA VAL A 3 -17.03 -16.85 31.58
C VAL A 3 -16.81 -15.33 31.46
N ARG A 4 -17.21 -14.53 32.47
CA ARG A 4 -17.05 -13.08 32.49
C ARG A 4 -15.58 -12.66 32.64
N LYS A 5 -14.77 -13.44 33.39
CA LYS A 5 -13.31 -13.20 33.54
C LYS A 5 -12.54 -13.52 32.26
N VAL A 6 -12.96 -14.57 31.51
CA VAL A 6 -12.35 -14.92 30.23
C VAL A 6 -12.66 -13.85 29.16
N GLY A 7 -13.90 -13.33 29.15
CA GLY A 7 -14.27 -12.23 28.23
C GLY A 7 -13.51 -10.93 28.48
N ILE A 8 -13.27 -10.57 29.74
CA ILE A 8 -12.51 -9.36 30.12
C ILE A 8 -11.01 -9.54 29.80
N ALA A 9 -10.44 -10.72 30.08
CA ALA A 9 -9.04 -11.01 29.73
C ALA A 9 -8.84 -11.00 28.21
N LEU A 10 -9.79 -11.53 27.43
CA LEU A 10 -9.75 -11.52 25.96
C LEU A 10 -9.88 -10.08 25.42
N ALA A 11 -10.78 -9.26 25.97
CA ALA A 11 -10.95 -7.86 25.58
C ALA A 11 -9.70 -7.01 25.88
N ILE A 12 -9.04 -7.25 27.03
CA ILE A 12 -7.78 -6.57 27.39
C ILE A 12 -6.65 -7.04 26.46
N SER A 13 -6.56 -8.33 26.16
CA SER A 13 -5.54 -8.86 25.23
C SER A 13 -5.72 -8.35 23.81
N VAL A 14 -6.95 -8.26 23.31
CA VAL A 14 -7.27 -7.66 21.98
C VAL A 14 -6.98 -6.17 21.98
N GLY A 15 -7.33 -5.44 23.05
CA GLY A 15 -7.05 -4.01 23.18
C GLY A 15 -5.54 -3.70 23.23
N THR A 16 -4.76 -4.54 23.91
CA THR A 16 -3.28 -4.37 23.97
C THR A 16 -2.61 -4.76 22.64
N MET A 17 -3.18 -5.71 21.89
CA MET A 17 -2.69 -6.10 20.57
C MET A 17 -2.98 -5.05 19.47
N LEU A 18 -4.09 -4.32 19.58
CA LEU A 18 -4.45 -3.26 18.62
C LEU A 18 -3.50 -2.03 18.68
N ILE A 19 -2.76 -1.86 19.79
CA ILE A 19 -1.79 -0.76 19.96
C ILE A 19 -0.44 -1.06 19.26
N LEU A 20 -0.21 -2.29 18.80
CA LEU A 20 1.04 -2.74 18.17
C LEU A 20 0.85 -3.11 16.67
N VAL A 21 -0.14 -2.53 16.02
CA VAL A 21 -0.44 -2.86 14.61
C VAL A 21 0.39 -1.96 13.72
N ALA A 22 1.51 -2.48 13.23
CA ALA A 22 2.21 -1.92 12.08
C ALA A 22 1.50 -2.32 10.77
N PRO A 23 1.42 -1.46 9.76
CA PRO A 23 0.90 -1.79 8.45
C PRO A 23 1.69 -2.94 7.78
N ALA A 24 1.04 -3.70 6.94
CA ALA A 24 1.63 -4.75 6.13
C ALA A 24 1.58 -4.37 4.67
N GLU A 25 2.69 -4.54 4.00
CA GLU A 25 2.85 -4.37 2.57
C GLU A 25 3.34 -5.68 1.98
N ALA A 26 2.74 -6.06 0.89
CA ALA A 26 3.09 -7.33 0.28
C ALA A 26 2.76 -7.33 -1.21
N HIS A 27 3.66 -6.83 -2.04
CA HIS A 27 3.81 -7.09 -3.48
C HIS A 27 4.77 -6.07 -4.09
N ALA A 28 5.65 -6.47 -5.00
CA ALA A 28 6.48 -5.56 -5.80
C ALA A 28 5.61 -4.83 -6.84
N GLY A 29 4.74 -3.93 -6.36
CA GLY A 29 3.83 -3.13 -7.18
C GLY A 29 4.57 -2.04 -7.93
N PHE A 30 4.07 -1.68 -9.12
CA PHE A 30 4.61 -0.58 -9.91
C PHE A 30 4.28 0.77 -9.23
N VAL A 31 5.28 1.61 -9.04
CA VAL A 31 5.17 2.95 -8.43
C VAL A 31 5.19 4.01 -9.51
N SER A 32 6.28 4.06 -10.28
CA SER A 32 6.50 5.10 -11.27
C SER A 32 7.39 4.61 -12.41
N SER A 33 7.49 5.39 -13.48
CA SER A 33 8.46 5.15 -14.55
C SER A 33 8.90 6.44 -15.23
N THR A 34 10.06 6.38 -15.83
CA THR A 34 10.55 7.43 -16.72
C THR A 34 10.87 6.82 -18.09
N PRO A 35 10.12 7.16 -19.16
CA PRO A 35 8.93 8.05 -19.22
C PRO A 35 7.71 7.49 -18.48
N GLU A 36 6.81 8.39 -18.04
CA GLU A 36 5.57 8.00 -17.37
C GLU A 36 4.60 7.27 -18.32
N PRO A 37 3.65 6.47 -17.78
CA PRO A 37 2.58 5.86 -18.57
C PRO A 37 1.77 6.90 -19.35
N GLY A 38 1.68 6.73 -20.66
CA GLY A 38 0.99 7.66 -21.54
C GLY A 38 1.78 8.90 -21.94
N ALA A 39 3.01 9.07 -21.46
CA ALA A 39 3.85 10.23 -21.79
C ALA A 39 4.14 10.33 -23.29
N ILE A 40 4.23 11.57 -23.79
CA ILE A 40 4.70 11.86 -25.16
C ILE A 40 6.04 12.58 -25.05
N VAL A 41 7.08 11.95 -25.56
CA VAL A 41 8.44 12.51 -25.55
C VAL A 41 8.88 12.93 -26.95
N SER A 42 9.68 13.98 -27.04
CA SER A 42 10.16 14.53 -28.33
C SER A 42 11.22 13.65 -29.00
N THR A 43 11.98 12.90 -28.20
CA THR A 43 13.02 11.98 -28.66
C THR A 43 12.93 10.68 -27.88
N ALA A 44 13.34 9.56 -28.48
CA ALA A 44 13.40 8.30 -27.75
C ALA A 44 14.37 8.46 -26.56
N PRO A 45 13.96 8.09 -25.34
CA PRO A 45 14.86 8.14 -24.20
C PRO A 45 15.99 7.13 -24.37
N GLY A 46 17.18 7.45 -23.89
CA GLY A 46 18.28 6.48 -23.89
C GLY A 46 18.09 5.34 -22.89
N VAL A 47 17.22 5.58 -21.89
CA VAL A 47 16.93 4.65 -20.80
C VAL A 47 15.48 4.78 -20.40
N VAL A 48 14.82 3.65 -20.11
CA VAL A 48 13.52 3.59 -19.42
C VAL A 48 13.76 3.01 -18.03
N VAL A 49 13.22 3.67 -17.03
CA VAL A 49 13.36 3.29 -15.63
C VAL A 49 11.98 2.94 -15.09
N LEU A 50 11.87 1.85 -14.34
CA LEU A 50 10.66 1.40 -13.66
C LEU A 50 10.95 1.24 -12.17
N ASP A 51 10.14 1.86 -11.32
CA ASP A 51 10.24 1.79 -9.86
C ASP A 51 9.13 0.93 -9.27
N PHE A 52 9.46 0.17 -8.23
CA PHE A 52 8.57 -0.77 -7.59
C PHE A 52 8.59 -0.62 -6.07
N THR A 53 7.50 -1.02 -5.40
CA THR A 53 7.31 -0.86 -3.94
C THR A 53 8.18 -1.75 -3.07
N GLU A 54 8.69 -2.87 -3.59
CA GLU A 54 9.44 -3.87 -2.82
C GLU A 54 10.72 -4.31 -3.53
N PRO A 55 11.72 -4.79 -2.76
CA PRO A 55 12.91 -5.38 -3.32
C PRO A 55 12.59 -6.54 -4.28
N LEU A 56 13.18 -6.48 -5.44
CA LEU A 56 12.96 -7.39 -6.56
C LEU A 56 13.93 -8.57 -6.54
N ASN A 57 13.45 -9.73 -6.92
CA ASN A 57 14.33 -10.84 -7.24
C ASN A 57 14.99 -10.60 -8.60
N GLU A 58 16.31 -10.36 -8.63
CA GLU A 58 17.08 -10.02 -9.84
C GLU A 58 17.01 -11.09 -10.94
N GLU A 59 16.95 -12.39 -10.57
CA GLU A 59 16.95 -13.49 -11.55
C GLU A 59 15.55 -13.77 -12.12
N LEU A 60 14.48 -13.33 -11.44
CA LEU A 60 13.10 -13.63 -11.81
C LEU A 60 12.32 -12.40 -12.25
N SER A 61 12.76 -11.20 -11.88
CA SER A 61 12.13 -9.95 -12.31
C SER A 61 12.72 -9.52 -13.65
N ARG A 62 11.84 -9.10 -14.56
CA ARG A 62 12.20 -8.70 -15.93
C ARG A 62 11.26 -7.63 -16.43
N ALA A 63 11.76 -6.78 -17.29
CA ALA A 63 10.99 -5.84 -18.05
C ALA A 63 11.46 -5.80 -19.50
N THR A 64 10.57 -5.49 -20.42
CA THR A 64 10.87 -5.39 -21.85
C THR A 64 10.19 -4.15 -22.41
N VAL A 65 10.91 -3.39 -23.22
CA VAL A 65 10.37 -2.31 -24.03
C VAL A 65 10.37 -2.75 -25.47
N THR A 66 9.17 -2.85 -26.07
CA THR A 66 9.01 -3.10 -27.51
C THR A 66 8.88 -1.75 -28.22
N SER A 67 9.80 -1.46 -29.12
CA SER A 67 9.81 -0.24 -29.94
C SER A 67 8.81 -0.32 -31.11
N PRO A 68 8.46 0.82 -31.75
CA PRO A 68 7.48 0.85 -32.86
C PRO A 68 7.88 0.04 -34.08
N ASP A 69 9.17 -0.23 -34.27
CA ASP A 69 9.74 -1.08 -35.33
C ASP A 69 9.79 -2.57 -34.96
N GLY A 70 9.31 -2.92 -33.75
CA GLY A 70 9.20 -4.30 -33.29
C GLY A 70 10.47 -4.87 -32.65
N ALA A 71 11.47 -4.01 -32.33
CA ALA A 71 12.63 -4.44 -31.57
C ALA A 71 12.32 -4.48 -30.07
N ASP A 72 12.77 -5.54 -29.40
CA ASP A 72 12.64 -5.70 -27.96
C ASP A 72 13.95 -5.35 -27.26
N PHE A 73 13.84 -4.58 -26.20
CA PHE A 73 14.92 -4.18 -25.28
C PHE A 73 14.66 -4.74 -23.90
N GLU A 74 15.55 -5.57 -23.41
CA GLU A 74 15.42 -6.21 -22.10
C GLU A 74 16.03 -5.32 -21.01
N GLY A 75 15.32 -5.23 -19.88
CA GLY A 75 15.76 -4.51 -18.69
C GLY A 75 16.42 -5.42 -17.68
N THR A 76 17.28 -4.82 -16.86
CA THR A 76 17.94 -5.47 -15.71
C THR A 76 17.55 -4.77 -14.42
N VAL A 77 17.46 -5.51 -13.32
CA VAL A 77 17.32 -4.95 -11.99
C VAL A 77 18.63 -4.21 -11.65
N THR A 78 18.54 -2.91 -11.43
CA THR A 78 19.71 -2.05 -11.18
C THR A 78 19.88 -1.66 -9.72
N THR A 79 18.76 -1.58 -9.00
CA THR A 79 18.70 -1.45 -7.54
C THR A 79 17.68 -2.42 -7.00
N ASP A 80 17.60 -2.56 -5.69
CA ASP A 80 16.66 -3.51 -5.07
C ASP A 80 15.22 -3.33 -5.56
N THR A 81 14.78 -2.09 -5.86
CA THR A 81 13.41 -1.76 -6.24
C THR A 81 13.25 -1.26 -7.68
N GLN A 82 14.30 -1.27 -8.50
CA GLN A 82 14.28 -0.60 -9.80
C GLN A 82 14.73 -1.52 -10.94
N ILE A 83 14.03 -1.44 -12.09
CA ILE A 83 14.45 -2.06 -13.35
C ILE A 83 14.77 -0.96 -14.35
N THR A 84 15.95 -1.06 -14.96
CA THR A 84 16.43 -0.13 -15.99
C THR A 84 16.54 -0.83 -17.34
N ILE A 85 15.99 -0.22 -18.40
CA ILE A 85 16.00 -0.73 -19.77
C ILE A 85 16.73 0.27 -20.66
N ALA A 86 17.89 -0.09 -21.21
CA ALA A 86 18.62 0.75 -22.14
C ALA A 86 18.03 0.65 -23.55
N LEU A 87 17.67 1.80 -24.14
CA LEU A 87 17.18 1.88 -25.50
C LEU A 87 18.27 2.35 -26.46
N SER A 88 18.42 1.67 -27.58
CA SER A 88 19.38 2.04 -28.64
C SER A 88 18.67 2.37 -29.97
N THR A 89 17.43 2.87 -29.90
CA THR A 89 16.62 3.24 -31.07
C THR A 89 16.17 4.69 -30.97
N ASN A 90 15.86 5.31 -32.11
CA ASN A 90 15.32 6.66 -32.18
C ASN A 90 14.01 6.71 -33.03
N ALA A 91 13.36 5.54 -33.15
CA ALA A 91 12.12 5.40 -33.92
C ALA A 91 10.99 6.27 -33.33
N SER A 92 10.23 6.92 -34.21
CA SER A 92 8.99 7.61 -33.80
C SER A 92 7.85 6.62 -33.78
N GLY A 93 7.02 6.69 -32.77
CA GLY A 93 5.87 5.81 -32.62
C GLY A 93 5.61 5.44 -31.17
N VAL A 94 4.73 4.46 -30.97
CA VAL A 94 4.35 3.99 -29.63
C VAL A 94 5.29 2.91 -29.16
N TYR A 95 5.92 3.13 -28.02
CA TYR A 95 6.71 2.16 -27.29
C TYR A 95 5.82 1.46 -26.27
N ARG A 96 5.95 0.15 -26.14
CA ARG A 96 5.21 -0.66 -25.15
C ARG A 96 6.17 -1.22 -24.13
N VAL A 97 5.91 -0.91 -22.88
CA VAL A 97 6.62 -1.44 -21.73
C VAL A 97 5.81 -2.57 -21.11
N SER A 98 6.45 -3.68 -20.83
CA SER A 98 5.85 -4.80 -20.10
C SER A 98 6.83 -5.33 -19.06
N TRP A 99 6.32 -5.73 -17.88
CA TRP A 99 7.17 -6.28 -16.84
C TRP A 99 6.53 -7.47 -16.12
N THR A 100 7.40 -8.24 -15.50
CA THR A 100 7.07 -9.25 -14.50
C THR A 100 8.02 -9.06 -13.34
N THR A 101 7.50 -8.81 -12.15
CA THR A 101 8.27 -8.65 -10.92
C THR A 101 8.00 -9.80 -9.96
N VAL A 102 9.03 -10.20 -9.22
CA VAL A 102 8.94 -11.19 -8.14
C VAL A 102 9.56 -10.56 -6.89
N SER A 103 8.76 -10.36 -5.86
CA SER A 103 9.23 -9.79 -4.58
C SER A 103 10.17 -10.75 -3.85
N ILE A 104 11.28 -10.24 -3.30
CA ILE A 104 12.15 -11.01 -2.38
C ILE A 104 11.46 -11.19 -1.02
N VAL A 105 10.57 -10.27 -0.63
CA VAL A 105 9.97 -10.22 0.72
C VAL A 105 8.97 -11.34 0.91
N ASP A 106 8.01 -11.48 0.00
CA ASP A 106 6.94 -12.48 0.07
C ASP A 106 6.93 -13.43 -1.13
N GLY A 107 7.72 -13.15 -2.17
CA GLY A 107 7.87 -13.96 -3.38
C GLY A 107 6.65 -13.93 -4.31
N HIS A 108 5.75 -12.95 -4.16
CA HIS A 108 4.64 -12.78 -5.09
C HIS A 108 5.13 -12.26 -6.43
N THR A 109 4.43 -12.70 -7.49
CA THR A 109 4.70 -12.29 -8.86
C THR A 109 3.61 -11.35 -9.32
N LEU A 110 3.98 -10.15 -9.79
CA LEU A 110 3.10 -9.21 -10.47
C LEU A 110 3.52 -9.04 -11.93
N THR A 111 2.54 -8.71 -12.77
CA THR A 111 2.77 -8.36 -14.17
C THR A 111 2.04 -7.07 -14.50
N GLY A 112 2.63 -6.28 -15.39
CA GLY A 112 1.99 -5.05 -15.83
C GLY A 112 2.56 -4.58 -17.16
N GLY A 113 2.02 -3.46 -17.64
CA GLY A 113 2.52 -2.82 -18.84
C GLY A 113 1.84 -1.48 -19.08
N PHE A 114 2.52 -0.62 -19.80
CA PHE A 114 2.01 0.66 -20.28
C PHE A 114 2.64 1.00 -21.63
N GLY A 115 2.19 2.10 -22.25
CA GLY A 115 2.82 2.64 -23.44
C GLY A 115 3.22 4.09 -23.23
N PHE A 116 4.26 4.53 -23.95
CA PHE A 116 4.59 5.94 -24.14
C PHE A 116 4.87 6.20 -25.60
N GLY A 117 4.70 7.44 -26.03
CA GLY A 117 4.87 7.83 -27.43
C GLY A 117 6.12 8.67 -27.66
N VAL A 118 6.83 8.40 -28.75
CA VAL A 118 7.89 9.28 -29.26
C VAL A 118 7.32 10.05 -30.44
N ARG A 119 7.02 11.33 -30.23
CA ARG A 119 6.38 12.25 -31.21
C ARG A 119 5.01 11.83 -31.69
N VAL A 120 4.35 10.93 -31.01
CA VAL A 120 2.99 10.46 -31.26
C VAL A 120 2.26 10.22 -29.94
N ASP A 121 0.95 10.37 -29.94
CA ASP A 121 0.12 9.96 -28.79
C ASP A 121 0.06 8.43 -28.73
N PRO A 122 0.40 7.82 -27.57
CA PRO A 122 0.32 6.38 -27.41
C PRO A 122 -1.12 5.86 -27.30
N GLY A 123 -2.12 6.74 -27.20
CA GLY A 123 -3.53 6.41 -27.08
C GLY A 123 -4.00 6.00 -25.69
N PRO A 124 -5.32 6.00 -25.42
CA PRO A 124 -5.89 5.80 -24.08
C PRO A 124 -5.64 4.42 -23.48
N GLY A 125 -5.30 3.41 -24.28
CA GLY A 125 -4.89 2.09 -23.81
C GLY A 125 -3.46 2.01 -23.30
N SER A 126 -2.71 3.11 -23.35
CA SER A 126 -1.30 3.17 -22.96
C SER A 126 -1.09 3.60 -21.51
N VAL A 127 -2.13 4.11 -20.86
CA VAL A 127 -2.12 4.52 -19.45
C VAL A 127 -2.47 3.31 -18.57
N GLY A 128 -1.79 2.18 -18.78
CA GLY A 128 -2.02 0.96 -18.01
C GLY A 128 -0.95 0.79 -16.93
N GLY A 129 -1.39 0.68 -15.69
CA GLY A 129 -0.59 0.15 -14.59
C GLY A 129 -0.58 -1.39 -14.58
N THR A 130 -0.53 -1.98 -13.41
CA THR A 130 -0.66 -3.43 -13.22
C THR A 130 -1.91 -3.97 -13.94
N GLN A 131 -1.73 -4.92 -14.85
CA GLN A 131 -2.87 -5.62 -15.47
C GLN A 131 -3.36 -6.71 -14.52
N ASP A 132 -4.46 -6.41 -13.84
CA ASP A 132 -5.13 -7.33 -12.91
C ASP A 132 -6.27 -8.14 -13.59
N GLU A 133 -6.24 -8.31 -14.89
CA GLU A 133 -7.20 -9.25 -15.49
C GLU A 133 -6.83 -10.69 -15.12
N PRO A 134 -7.70 -11.40 -14.35
CA PRO A 134 -7.43 -12.78 -13.94
C PRO A 134 -7.28 -13.67 -15.17
N ARG A 135 -6.14 -14.27 -15.33
CA ARG A 135 -5.89 -15.24 -16.41
C ARG A 135 -6.43 -16.61 -16.02
N PRO A 136 -6.76 -17.49 -16.98
CA PRO A 136 -7.25 -18.83 -16.66
C PRO A 136 -6.33 -19.63 -15.72
N GLY A 137 -5.01 -19.38 -15.79
CA GLY A 137 -4.02 -20.00 -14.90
C GLY A 137 -4.15 -19.58 -13.44
N ASP A 138 -4.50 -18.32 -13.16
CA ASP A 138 -4.63 -17.77 -11.81
C ASP A 138 -5.79 -18.42 -11.07
N LEU A 139 -6.90 -18.67 -11.78
CA LEU A 139 -8.05 -19.38 -11.23
C LEU A 139 -7.66 -20.83 -10.85
N LEU A 140 -6.84 -21.47 -11.67
CA LEU A 140 -6.40 -22.84 -11.39
C LEU A 140 -5.52 -22.91 -10.14
N ILE A 141 -4.58 -21.95 -10.00
CA ILE A 141 -3.72 -21.83 -8.83
C ILE A 141 -4.54 -21.49 -7.60
N ALA A 142 -5.51 -20.57 -7.68
CA ALA A 142 -6.41 -20.22 -6.59
C ALA A 142 -7.27 -21.40 -6.12
N VAL A 143 -7.78 -22.21 -7.03
CA VAL A 143 -8.49 -23.46 -6.72
C VAL A 143 -7.57 -24.47 -6.05
N ALA A 144 -6.36 -24.69 -6.58
CA ALA A 144 -5.38 -25.60 -5.98
C ALA A 144 -4.98 -25.14 -4.58
N ARG A 145 -4.77 -23.84 -4.35
CA ARG A 145 -4.50 -23.23 -3.04
C ARG A 145 -5.66 -23.44 -2.07
N THR A 146 -6.91 -23.20 -2.52
CA THR A 146 -8.12 -23.48 -1.72
C THR A 146 -8.17 -24.93 -1.26
N ILE A 147 -7.85 -25.88 -2.16
CA ILE A 147 -7.84 -27.31 -1.87
C ILE A 147 -6.72 -27.64 -0.87
N GLU A 148 -5.52 -27.09 -1.04
CA GLU A 148 -4.38 -27.31 -0.13
C GLU A 148 -4.70 -26.79 1.27
N ASP A 149 -5.15 -25.55 1.40
CA ASP A 149 -5.45 -24.91 2.69
C ASP A 149 -6.57 -25.67 3.41
N ALA A 150 -7.67 -25.97 2.72
CA ALA A 150 -8.75 -26.79 3.29
C ALA A 150 -8.25 -28.16 3.74
N ALA A 151 -7.40 -28.82 2.96
CA ALA A 151 -6.87 -30.13 3.26
C ALA A 151 -5.96 -30.12 4.49
N LEU A 152 -5.09 -29.11 4.63
CA LEU A 152 -4.24 -28.92 5.81
C LEU A 152 -5.07 -28.65 7.06
N LEU A 153 -6.08 -27.77 6.98
CA LEU A 153 -6.98 -27.48 8.10
C LEU A 153 -7.83 -28.70 8.47
N ILE A 154 -8.34 -29.45 7.50
CA ILE A 154 -9.06 -30.73 7.73
C ILE A 154 -8.14 -31.76 8.41
N ALA A 155 -6.88 -31.84 8.02
CA ALA A 155 -5.91 -32.74 8.65
C ALA A 155 -5.71 -32.40 10.14
N VAL A 156 -5.59 -31.12 10.50
CA VAL A 156 -5.55 -30.66 11.92
C VAL A 156 -6.84 -31.07 12.64
N GLY A 157 -8.00 -30.80 12.02
CA GLY A 157 -9.31 -31.18 12.57
C GLY A 157 -9.46 -32.68 12.80
N LEU A 158 -9.02 -33.52 11.86
CA LEU A 158 -9.05 -34.99 12.00
C LEU A 158 -8.13 -35.48 13.11
N LEU A 159 -6.94 -34.89 13.28
CA LEU A 159 -6.06 -35.20 14.41
C LEU A 159 -6.71 -34.80 15.74
N LEU A 160 -7.37 -33.64 15.81
CA LEU A 160 -8.13 -33.22 17.00
C LEU A 160 -9.27 -34.19 17.31
N VAL A 161 -10.16 -34.47 16.34
CA VAL A 161 -11.31 -35.37 16.51
C VAL A 161 -10.83 -36.78 16.92
N GLY A 162 -9.80 -37.28 16.27
CA GLY A 162 -9.18 -38.58 16.65
C GLY A 162 -8.60 -38.58 18.07
N ARG A 163 -7.99 -37.45 18.51
CA ARG A 163 -7.50 -37.32 19.90
C ARG A 163 -8.65 -37.25 20.91
N LEU A 164 -9.76 -36.58 20.60
CA LEU A 164 -10.94 -36.49 21.46
C LEU A 164 -11.62 -37.88 21.64
N ALA A 165 -11.58 -38.73 20.62
CA ALA A 165 -12.14 -40.07 20.63
C ALA A 165 -11.21 -41.12 21.25
N ARG A 166 -9.89 -40.82 21.39
CA ARG A 166 -8.89 -41.80 21.88
C ARG A 166 -9.22 -42.27 23.28
N ARG A 167 -9.11 -43.61 23.49
CA ARG A 167 -9.37 -44.30 24.76
C ARG A 167 -10.82 -44.16 25.27
N ARG A 168 -11.76 -43.97 24.35
CA ARG A 168 -13.19 -43.84 24.66
C ARG A 168 -14.00 -44.88 23.89
N PRO A 169 -14.47 -45.94 24.58
CA PRO A 169 -15.26 -46.99 23.94
C PRO A 169 -16.55 -46.48 23.29
N ASP A 170 -17.21 -45.50 23.93
CA ASP A 170 -18.40 -44.80 23.43
C ASP A 170 -18.17 -44.00 22.14
N LEU A 171 -16.91 -43.71 21.76
CA LEU A 171 -16.53 -42.99 20.55
C LEU A 171 -15.74 -43.86 19.56
N ALA A 172 -15.79 -45.19 19.70
CA ALA A 172 -15.09 -46.16 18.83
C ALA A 172 -15.55 -46.09 17.34
N TRP A 173 -16.72 -45.52 17.08
CA TRP A 173 -17.26 -45.32 15.74
C TRP A 173 -16.56 -44.16 14.98
N VAL A 174 -15.82 -43.26 15.66
CA VAL A 174 -15.13 -42.13 15.06
C VAL A 174 -14.01 -42.58 14.14
N ARG A 175 -14.10 -42.21 12.87
CA ARG A 175 -13.08 -42.49 11.84
C ARG A 175 -12.33 -41.23 11.48
N ALA A 176 -11.27 -40.92 12.19
CA ALA A 176 -10.48 -39.70 12.03
C ALA A 176 -9.06 -39.97 11.58
N ARG A 177 -8.88 -40.45 10.34
CA ARG A 177 -7.57 -40.69 9.72
C ARG A 177 -7.24 -39.57 8.76
N PRO A 178 -6.13 -38.82 8.94
CA PRO A 178 -5.82 -37.64 8.11
C PRO A 178 -5.20 -38.02 6.74
N ILE A 179 -5.06 -39.31 6.39
CA ILE A 179 -4.32 -39.78 5.21
C ILE A 179 -4.85 -39.13 3.92
N ALA A 180 -6.16 -39.18 3.68
CA ALA A 180 -6.76 -38.60 2.46
C ALA A 180 -6.57 -37.08 2.37
N ALA A 181 -6.77 -36.37 3.50
CA ALA A 181 -6.56 -34.92 3.56
C ALA A 181 -5.08 -34.57 3.32
N LEU A 182 -4.15 -35.27 3.93
CA LEU A 182 -2.71 -35.03 3.73
C LEU A 182 -2.27 -35.39 2.30
N SER A 183 -2.80 -36.46 1.69
CA SER A 183 -2.53 -36.77 0.29
C SER A 183 -2.99 -35.65 -0.63
N LEU A 184 -4.20 -35.10 -0.37
CA LEU A 184 -4.74 -34.01 -1.14
C LEU A 184 -3.92 -32.72 -0.95
N ALA A 185 -3.47 -32.43 0.29
CA ALA A 185 -2.59 -31.29 0.59
C ALA A 185 -1.24 -31.40 -0.15
N VAL A 186 -0.64 -32.61 -0.21
CA VAL A 186 0.61 -32.82 -0.97
C VAL A 186 0.42 -32.57 -2.45
N VAL A 187 -0.62 -33.13 -3.05
CA VAL A 187 -0.88 -32.94 -4.50
C VAL A 187 -1.20 -31.51 -4.82
N ALA A 188 -2.14 -30.90 -4.09
CA ALA A 188 -2.56 -29.51 -4.33
C ALA A 188 -1.42 -28.53 -4.04
N GLY A 189 -0.69 -28.69 -2.94
CA GLY A 189 0.46 -27.86 -2.59
C GLY A 189 1.59 -27.96 -3.61
N SER A 190 1.85 -29.14 -4.16
CA SER A 190 2.83 -29.30 -5.25
C SER A 190 2.38 -28.60 -6.52
N LEU A 191 1.07 -28.65 -6.86
CA LEU A 191 0.52 -27.93 -8.01
C LEU A 191 0.61 -26.42 -7.84
N VAL A 192 0.34 -25.89 -6.64
CA VAL A 192 0.49 -24.46 -6.34
C VAL A 192 1.95 -24.04 -6.52
N VAL A 193 2.89 -24.75 -5.90
CA VAL A 193 4.32 -24.42 -5.96
C VAL A 193 4.85 -24.45 -7.40
N VAL A 194 4.51 -25.48 -8.16
CA VAL A 194 4.92 -25.60 -9.56
C VAL A 194 4.25 -24.52 -10.43
N GLY A 195 2.96 -24.25 -10.21
CA GLY A 195 2.22 -23.23 -10.94
C GLY A 195 2.79 -21.84 -10.74
N GLU A 196 3.03 -21.45 -9.47
CA GLU A 196 3.66 -20.18 -9.12
C GLU A 196 5.08 -20.05 -9.68
N ALA A 197 5.88 -21.11 -9.61
CA ALA A 197 7.25 -21.11 -10.12
C ALA A 197 7.29 -20.97 -11.65
N LEU A 198 6.42 -21.67 -12.38
CA LEU A 198 6.30 -21.54 -13.84
C LEU A 198 5.82 -20.14 -14.24
N TRP A 199 4.92 -19.57 -13.46
CA TRP A 199 4.44 -18.21 -13.65
C TRP A 199 5.57 -17.18 -13.47
N ALA A 200 6.28 -17.22 -12.35
CA ALA A 200 7.40 -16.32 -12.04
C ALA A 200 8.52 -16.45 -13.09
N ALA A 201 8.79 -17.66 -13.54
CA ALA A 201 9.84 -17.93 -14.53
C ALA A 201 9.50 -17.40 -15.93
N GLY A 202 8.21 -17.33 -16.30
CA GLY A 202 7.74 -16.98 -17.66
C GLY A 202 8.12 -18.00 -18.75
N THR A 203 9.08 -18.87 -18.50
CA THR A 203 9.48 -19.97 -19.38
C THR A 203 9.52 -21.27 -18.58
N PRO A 204 9.04 -22.40 -19.11
CA PRO A 204 9.04 -23.68 -18.39
C PRO A 204 10.45 -24.29 -18.37
N SER A 205 11.32 -23.79 -17.47
CA SER A 205 12.66 -24.33 -17.29
C SER A 205 12.84 -24.81 -15.85
N LEU A 206 13.52 -25.96 -15.68
CA LEU A 206 13.84 -26.51 -14.35
C LEU A 206 14.76 -25.58 -13.55
N ALA A 207 15.65 -24.85 -14.24
CA ALA A 207 16.55 -23.90 -13.60
C ALA A 207 15.73 -22.76 -12.96
N ALA A 208 14.81 -22.13 -13.71
CA ALA A 208 13.99 -21.05 -13.22
C ALA A 208 13.06 -21.49 -12.06
N VAL A 209 12.50 -22.70 -12.12
CA VAL A 209 11.76 -23.28 -11.00
C VAL A 209 12.67 -23.46 -9.78
N ALA A 210 13.90 -23.96 -9.96
CA ALA A 210 14.86 -24.10 -8.88
C ALA A 210 15.21 -22.73 -8.26
N THR A 211 15.50 -21.72 -9.08
CA THR A 211 15.75 -20.34 -8.64
C THR A 211 14.59 -19.79 -7.81
N TYR A 212 13.34 -19.92 -8.28
CA TYR A 212 12.17 -19.48 -7.53
C TYR A 212 12.04 -20.16 -6.15
N LEU A 213 12.32 -21.45 -6.07
CA LEU A 213 12.21 -22.22 -4.83
C LEU A 213 13.38 -22.00 -3.87
N THR A 214 14.52 -21.54 -4.34
CA THR A 214 15.72 -21.26 -3.53
C THR A 214 15.90 -19.78 -3.23
N SER A 215 15.11 -18.88 -3.86
CA SER A 215 15.18 -17.45 -3.64
C SER A 215 14.62 -17.07 -2.27
N GLY A 216 15.51 -16.76 -1.35
CA GLY A 216 15.17 -16.25 -0.03
C GLY A 216 14.34 -17.18 0.86
N THR A 217 13.86 -16.62 1.94
CA THR A 217 13.00 -17.34 2.90
C THR A 217 11.61 -17.71 2.36
N PRO A 218 10.94 -16.89 1.49
CA PRO A 218 9.65 -17.28 0.93
C PRO A 218 9.74 -18.48 -0.01
N GLY A 219 10.77 -18.55 -0.86
CA GLY A 219 10.99 -19.67 -1.76
C GLY A 219 11.18 -20.99 -1.00
N LEU A 220 12.05 -20.97 0.02
CA LEU A 220 12.26 -22.13 0.90
C LEU A 220 11.00 -22.53 1.67
N ALA A 221 10.21 -21.58 2.15
CA ALA A 221 8.96 -21.86 2.84
C ALA A 221 7.94 -22.53 1.91
N ARG A 222 7.85 -22.08 0.64
CA ARG A 222 7.02 -22.73 -0.39
C ARG A 222 7.46 -24.16 -0.68
N LEU A 223 8.76 -24.39 -0.86
CA LEU A 223 9.31 -25.73 -1.09
C LEU A 223 9.05 -26.67 0.10
N LEU A 224 9.32 -26.21 1.33
CA LEU A 224 9.20 -27.03 2.52
C LEU A 224 7.75 -27.40 2.86
N ARG A 225 6.77 -26.58 2.48
CA ARG A 225 5.36 -26.81 2.78
C ARG A 225 4.83 -28.17 2.27
N PRO A 226 4.88 -28.50 0.97
CA PRO A 226 4.45 -29.82 0.47
C PRO A 226 5.35 -30.95 0.96
N VAL A 227 6.65 -30.71 1.18
CA VAL A 227 7.57 -31.72 1.76
C VAL A 227 7.17 -32.08 3.18
N LEU A 228 6.83 -31.11 4.02
CA LEU A 228 6.36 -31.34 5.38
C LEU A 228 4.97 -31.99 5.40
N ALA A 229 4.09 -31.64 4.47
CA ALA A 229 2.81 -32.32 4.30
C ALA A 229 3.02 -33.81 3.91
N ALA A 230 3.97 -34.10 3.03
CA ALA A 230 4.35 -35.47 2.66
C ALA A 230 4.97 -36.23 3.84
N LEU A 231 5.80 -35.57 4.64
CA LEU A 231 6.34 -36.16 5.89
C LEU A 231 5.21 -36.43 6.89
N ALA A 232 4.24 -35.52 7.04
CA ALA A 232 3.06 -35.73 7.87
C ALA A 232 2.25 -36.94 7.38
N LEU A 233 2.07 -37.09 6.06
CA LEU A 233 1.40 -38.22 5.44
C LEU A 233 2.14 -39.54 5.74
N LEU A 234 3.45 -39.57 5.53
CA LEU A 234 4.27 -40.74 5.86
C LEU A 234 4.14 -41.12 7.34
N LEU A 235 4.26 -40.13 8.23
CA LEU A 235 4.13 -40.39 9.67
C LEU A 235 2.69 -40.78 10.06
N ALA A 236 1.66 -40.30 9.37
CA ALA A 236 0.28 -40.74 9.60
C ALA A 236 0.10 -42.24 9.33
N ILE A 237 0.89 -42.82 8.42
CA ILE A 237 0.89 -44.24 8.06
C ILE A 237 1.79 -45.05 9.01
N VAL A 238 3.04 -44.60 9.21
CA VAL A 238 4.07 -45.38 9.91
C VAL A 238 4.10 -45.14 11.42
N ARG A 239 3.91 -43.87 11.84
CA ARG A 239 4.01 -43.43 13.23
C ARG A 239 2.99 -42.36 13.60
N PRO A 240 1.69 -42.69 13.67
CA PRO A 240 0.59 -41.70 13.78
C PRO A 240 0.71 -40.69 14.93
N ARG A 241 1.42 -41.04 16.00
CA ARG A 241 1.66 -40.13 17.14
C ARG A 241 2.50 -38.92 16.81
N TRP A 242 3.30 -38.94 15.74
CA TRP A 242 4.22 -37.89 15.33
C TRP A 242 3.69 -37.03 14.20
N THR A 243 2.52 -37.35 13.62
CA THR A 243 1.92 -36.64 12.46
C THR A 243 1.72 -35.16 12.71
N ALA A 244 1.37 -34.76 13.95
CA ALA A 244 1.05 -33.37 14.28
C ALA A 244 2.25 -32.42 14.11
N TRP A 245 3.46 -32.89 14.36
CA TRP A 245 4.69 -32.13 14.31
C TRP A 245 4.94 -31.50 12.92
N PRO A 246 5.12 -32.30 11.85
CA PRO A 246 5.37 -31.71 10.52
C PRO A 246 4.16 -30.94 9.98
N LEU A 247 2.93 -31.30 10.38
CA LEU A 247 1.73 -30.55 9.98
C LEU A 247 1.70 -29.13 10.57
N VAL A 248 2.07 -28.98 11.86
CA VAL A 248 2.17 -27.65 12.50
C VAL A 248 3.27 -26.81 11.83
N VAL A 249 4.41 -27.43 11.51
CA VAL A 249 5.49 -26.73 10.82
C VAL A 249 5.07 -26.37 9.38
N ALA A 250 4.32 -27.23 8.67
CA ALA A 250 3.78 -26.93 7.35
C ALA A 250 2.85 -25.68 7.36
N LEU A 251 2.00 -25.55 8.39
CA LEU A 251 1.19 -24.34 8.60
C LEU A 251 2.04 -23.11 8.90
N GLY A 252 3.15 -23.28 9.64
CA GLY A 252 4.12 -22.20 9.85
C GLY A 252 4.82 -21.77 8.54
N MET A 253 5.14 -22.72 7.65
CA MET A 253 5.70 -22.43 6.34
C MET A 253 4.67 -21.74 5.43
N LEU A 254 3.39 -22.11 5.53
CA LEU A 254 2.31 -21.41 4.83
C LEU A 254 2.23 -19.94 5.25
N ALA A 255 2.33 -19.68 6.57
CA ALA A 255 2.37 -18.32 7.10
C ALA A 255 3.61 -17.52 6.64
N ALA A 256 4.77 -18.17 6.52
CA ALA A 256 6.03 -17.54 6.16
C ALA A 256 6.19 -17.27 4.65
N ALA A 257 5.33 -17.85 3.82
CA ALA A 257 5.33 -17.70 2.36
C ALA A 257 4.27 -16.75 1.81
N GLY A 258 3.52 -16.05 2.68
CA GLY A 258 2.44 -15.13 2.27
C GLY A 258 2.64 -13.72 2.81
N HIS A 259 1.62 -12.85 2.62
CA HIS A 259 1.59 -11.44 3.02
C HIS A 259 2.01 -11.19 4.48
N ALA A 260 1.82 -12.18 5.36
CA ALA A 260 2.26 -12.09 6.75
C ALA A 260 3.78 -11.90 6.90
N ALA A 261 4.56 -12.31 5.91
CA ALA A 261 6.02 -12.16 5.91
C ALA A 261 6.49 -10.74 5.61
N ALA A 262 5.64 -9.90 5.02
CA ALA A 262 5.90 -8.50 4.73
C ALA A 262 5.60 -7.55 5.91
N ILE A 263 4.99 -8.06 6.99
CA ILE A 263 4.71 -7.24 8.18
C ILE A 263 5.99 -7.05 9.00
N SER A 264 6.31 -5.82 9.37
CA SER A 264 7.45 -5.51 10.25
C SER A 264 7.01 -5.49 11.73
N PRO A 265 7.75 -6.16 12.65
CA PRO A 265 8.84 -7.10 12.35
C PRO A 265 8.29 -8.43 11.80
N ARG A 266 8.95 -9.00 10.78
CA ARG A 266 8.53 -10.21 10.04
C ARG A 266 8.10 -11.38 10.94
N TRP A 267 8.86 -11.66 12.00
CA TRP A 267 8.55 -12.76 12.93
C TRP A 267 7.18 -12.60 13.57
N TRP A 268 6.73 -11.36 13.82
CA TRP A 268 5.43 -11.07 14.42
C TRP A 268 4.28 -11.39 13.46
N GLY A 269 4.35 -10.90 12.21
CA GLY A 269 3.35 -11.21 11.19
C GLY A 269 3.21 -12.71 10.96
N VAL A 270 4.33 -13.41 10.78
CA VAL A 270 4.36 -14.87 10.62
C VAL A 270 3.82 -15.62 11.84
N ALA A 271 4.13 -15.16 13.07
CA ALA A 271 3.61 -15.77 14.28
C ALA A 271 2.09 -15.61 14.42
N VAL A 272 1.56 -14.40 14.16
CA VAL A 272 0.12 -14.13 14.20
C VAL A 272 -0.61 -15.00 13.18
N GLU A 273 -0.11 -15.08 11.95
CA GLU A 273 -0.71 -15.92 10.91
C GLU A 273 -0.62 -17.42 11.23
N ALA A 274 0.50 -17.90 11.72
CA ALA A 274 0.64 -19.31 12.12
C ALA A 274 -0.35 -19.67 13.25
N VAL A 275 -0.55 -18.78 14.21
CA VAL A 275 -1.57 -18.94 15.27
C VAL A 275 -2.98 -18.89 14.68
N HIS A 276 -3.23 -18.00 13.72
CA HIS A 276 -4.51 -17.92 12.99
C HIS A 276 -4.83 -19.24 12.29
N LEU A 277 -3.91 -19.74 11.48
CA LEU A 277 -4.08 -20.98 10.73
C LEU A 277 -4.24 -22.21 11.65
N LEU A 278 -3.45 -22.31 12.71
CA LEU A 278 -3.56 -23.42 13.65
C LEU A 278 -4.89 -23.40 14.40
N SER A 279 -5.33 -22.25 14.87
CA SER A 279 -6.62 -22.08 15.55
C SER A 279 -7.80 -22.29 14.59
N ALA A 280 -7.72 -21.85 13.34
CA ALA A 280 -8.69 -22.14 12.28
C ALA A 280 -8.77 -23.65 11.99
N GLY A 281 -7.63 -24.35 11.96
CA GLY A 281 -7.58 -25.80 11.82
C GLY A 281 -8.28 -26.54 12.95
N LEU A 282 -8.10 -26.09 14.19
CA LEU A 282 -8.78 -26.66 15.35
C LEU A 282 -10.28 -26.39 15.34
N TRP A 283 -10.73 -25.22 14.91
CA TRP A 283 -12.15 -24.83 14.85
C TRP A 283 -12.80 -25.23 13.54
N ALA A 284 -12.50 -24.57 12.43
CA ALA A 284 -13.14 -24.79 11.13
C ALA A 284 -12.74 -26.16 10.54
N GLY A 285 -11.44 -26.52 10.62
CA GLY A 285 -10.94 -27.84 10.24
C GLY A 285 -11.60 -28.95 11.04
N GLY A 286 -11.84 -28.73 12.34
CA GLY A 286 -12.59 -29.64 13.19
C GLY A 286 -14.03 -29.83 12.77
N ILE A 287 -14.74 -28.76 12.40
CA ILE A 287 -16.11 -28.82 11.85
C ILE A 287 -16.12 -29.63 10.54
N MET A 288 -15.19 -29.36 9.65
CA MET A 288 -15.04 -30.11 8.39
C MET A 288 -14.72 -31.60 8.65
N ALA A 289 -13.93 -31.90 9.69
CA ALA A 289 -13.63 -33.27 10.10
C ALA A 289 -14.82 -34.02 10.71
N LEU A 290 -15.80 -33.32 11.27
CA LEU A 290 -17.05 -33.90 11.80
C LEU A 290 -18.07 -34.25 10.70
N ALA A 291 -18.00 -33.59 9.54
CA ALA A 291 -18.96 -33.79 8.44
C ALA A 291 -19.07 -35.25 7.92
N PRO A 292 -17.97 -36.00 7.77
CA PRO A 292 -18.02 -37.39 7.34
C PRO A 292 -18.29 -38.37 8.49
N GLN A 293 -18.42 -37.92 9.74
CA GLN A 293 -18.67 -38.79 10.87
C GLN A 293 -20.17 -39.15 10.95
N HIS A 294 -20.48 -40.38 11.31
CA HIS A 294 -21.84 -40.88 11.41
C HIS A 294 -22.05 -41.53 12.79
N PRO A 295 -22.51 -40.76 13.78
CA PRO A 295 -22.85 -41.31 15.08
C PRO A 295 -23.94 -42.38 14.91
N PRO A 296 -23.87 -43.53 15.61
CA PRO A 296 -24.79 -44.67 15.45
C PRO A 296 -26.29 -44.27 15.62
N GLU A 297 -26.56 -43.40 16.58
CA GLU A 297 -27.92 -42.92 16.88
C GLU A 297 -28.13 -41.45 16.47
N GLY A 298 -27.21 -40.91 15.63
CA GLY A 298 -27.26 -39.53 15.17
C GLY A 298 -26.62 -38.51 16.13
N TRP A 299 -26.54 -37.26 15.65
CA TRP A 299 -25.85 -36.18 16.34
C TRP A 299 -26.59 -35.67 17.62
N ARG A 300 -27.87 -36.06 17.81
CA ARG A 300 -28.68 -35.69 18.98
C ARG A 300 -28.69 -36.73 20.06
N SER A 301 -28.10 -37.90 19.83
CA SER A 301 -27.97 -39.01 20.77
C SER A 301 -26.78 -38.85 21.70
N GLY A 302 -26.67 -39.74 22.67
CA GLY A 302 -25.64 -39.75 23.71
C GLY A 302 -24.22 -39.63 23.20
N GLU A 303 -23.82 -40.47 22.24
CA GLU A 303 -22.44 -40.55 21.71
C GLU A 303 -22.11 -39.34 20.85
N GLY A 304 -23.00 -38.98 19.89
CA GLY A 304 -22.80 -37.79 19.04
C GLY A 304 -22.75 -36.51 19.87
N THR A 305 -23.61 -36.38 20.88
CA THR A 305 -23.60 -35.24 21.80
C THR A 305 -22.34 -35.17 22.63
N GLU A 306 -21.78 -36.32 23.09
CA GLU A 306 -20.55 -36.34 23.87
C GLU A 306 -19.35 -35.89 23.04
N LEU A 307 -19.24 -36.33 21.77
CA LEU A 307 -18.19 -35.84 20.86
C LEU A 307 -18.30 -34.34 20.64
N LEU A 308 -19.52 -33.81 20.38
CA LEU A 308 -19.75 -32.38 20.19
C LEU A 308 -19.40 -31.57 21.45
N LYS A 309 -19.75 -32.02 22.64
CA LYS A 309 -19.36 -31.35 23.90
C LYS A 309 -17.85 -31.24 24.06
N ARG A 310 -17.12 -32.31 23.75
CA ARG A 310 -15.65 -32.33 23.81
C ARG A 310 -15.04 -31.41 22.77
N PHE A 311 -15.54 -31.49 21.56
CA PHE A 311 -15.11 -30.63 20.46
C PHE A 311 -15.32 -29.15 20.80
N THR A 312 -16.50 -28.76 21.28
CA THR A 312 -16.83 -27.38 21.63
C THR A 312 -15.88 -26.79 22.68
N ARG A 313 -15.36 -27.59 23.61
CA ARG A 313 -14.40 -27.12 24.63
C ARG A 313 -13.06 -26.65 24.01
N VAL A 314 -12.69 -27.18 22.86
CA VAL A 314 -11.50 -26.76 22.11
C VAL A 314 -11.86 -25.78 21.01
N ALA A 315 -12.94 -26.03 20.29
CA ALA A 315 -13.36 -25.23 19.15
C ALA A 315 -13.74 -23.80 19.52
N LEU A 316 -14.38 -23.57 20.67
CA LEU A 316 -14.81 -22.21 21.08
C LEU A 316 -13.62 -21.27 21.40
N PRO A 317 -12.62 -21.70 22.23
CA PRO A 317 -11.40 -20.88 22.39
C PRO A 317 -10.61 -20.72 21.07
N ALA A 318 -10.51 -21.77 20.26
CA ALA A 318 -9.85 -21.71 18.97
C ALA A 318 -10.53 -20.69 18.02
N PHE A 319 -11.87 -20.70 17.96
CA PHE A 319 -12.63 -19.66 17.23
C PHE A 319 -12.31 -18.25 17.73
N ALA A 320 -12.30 -18.04 19.06
CA ALA A 320 -12.02 -16.72 19.63
C ALA A 320 -10.62 -16.22 19.22
N VAL A 321 -9.62 -17.11 19.21
CA VAL A 321 -8.27 -16.79 18.73
C VAL A 321 -8.28 -16.50 17.23
N THR A 322 -8.95 -17.33 16.41
CA THR A 322 -9.07 -17.12 14.95
C THR A 322 -9.74 -15.79 14.65
N ALA A 323 -10.81 -15.43 15.36
CA ALA A 323 -11.51 -14.16 15.16
C ALA A 323 -10.62 -12.96 15.54
N ALA A 324 -9.95 -13.03 16.70
CA ALA A 324 -9.06 -11.96 17.15
C ALA A 324 -7.89 -11.73 16.18
N THR A 325 -7.20 -12.80 15.78
CA THR A 325 -6.10 -12.72 14.81
C THR A 325 -6.60 -12.29 13.43
N GLY A 326 -7.80 -12.73 13.02
CA GLY A 326 -8.41 -12.31 11.76
C GLY A 326 -8.78 -10.82 11.70
N VAL A 327 -9.20 -10.22 12.82
CA VAL A 327 -9.42 -8.77 12.91
C VAL A 327 -8.11 -8.02 12.80
N ILE A 328 -7.07 -8.44 13.53
CA ILE A 328 -5.73 -7.84 13.44
C ILE A 328 -5.24 -7.85 11.99
N ARG A 329 -5.33 -9.01 11.32
CA ARG A 329 -4.94 -9.17 9.91
C ARG A 329 -5.76 -8.28 8.98
N GLY A 330 -7.07 -8.23 9.17
CA GLY A 330 -7.95 -7.38 8.37
C GLY A 330 -7.53 -5.90 8.41
N PHE A 331 -7.24 -5.37 9.60
CA PHE A 331 -6.72 -3.99 9.73
C PHE A 331 -5.34 -3.82 9.09
N GLN A 332 -4.45 -4.79 9.27
CA GLN A 332 -3.12 -4.78 8.66
C GLN A 332 -3.18 -4.78 7.13
N GLU A 333 -4.11 -5.50 6.52
CA GLU A 333 -4.20 -5.69 5.07
C GLU A 333 -5.02 -4.61 4.36
N THR A 334 -6.02 -3.99 5.02
CA THR A 334 -6.87 -2.96 4.38
C THR A 334 -6.39 -1.53 4.61
N GLY A 335 -5.50 -1.31 5.58
CA GLY A 335 -5.02 0.04 5.88
C GLY A 335 -6.05 1.00 6.46
N GLY A 336 -7.26 0.52 6.73
CA GLY A 336 -8.35 1.32 7.29
C GLY A 336 -9.68 1.12 6.55
N VAL A 337 -10.65 1.96 6.84
CA VAL A 337 -12.02 1.82 6.34
C VAL A 337 -12.11 2.05 4.83
N ALA A 338 -11.27 2.91 4.27
CA ALA A 338 -11.24 3.21 2.84
C ALA A 338 -10.88 1.96 2.00
N GLY A 339 -9.97 1.11 2.48
CA GLY A 339 -9.60 -0.13 1.79
C GLY A 339 -10.72 -1.16 1.70
N LEU A 340 -11.81 -1.01 2.46
CA LEU A 340 -12.95 -1.95 2.43
C LEU A 340 -13.79 -1.84 1.14
N THR A 341 -13.70 -0.74 0.40
CA THR A 341 -14.39 -0.55 -0.88
C THR A 341 -13.62 -1.09 -2.07
N SER A 342 -12.33 -1.45 -1.89
CA SER A 342 -11.52 -2.09 -2.91
C SER A 342 -12.00 -3.51 -3.25
N PRO A 343 -11.62 -4.09 -4.42
CA PRO A 343 -11.89 -5.49 -4.73
C PRO A 343 -11.43 -6.45 -3.62
N TYR A 344 -10.27 -6.20 -3.03
CA TYR A 344 -9.74 -6.92 -1.86
C TYR A 344 -10.69 -6.81 -0.65
N GLY A 345 -11.09 -5.58 -0.31
CA GLY A 345 -12.00 -5.29 0.80
C GLY A 345 -13.37 -5.95 0.64
N LEU A 346 -13.90 -6.00 -0.58
CA LEU A 346 -15.17 -6.68 -0.86
C LEU A 346 -15.07 -8.19 -0.63
N VAL A 347 -13.97 -8.85 -1.02
CA VAL A 347 -13.74 -10.27 -0.74
C VAL A 347 -13.55 -10.50 0.77
N LEU A 348 -12.87 -9.59 1.46
CA LEU A 348 -12.72 -9.63 2.91
C LEU A 348 -14.09 -9.51 3.61
N LEU A 349 -14.96 -8.60 3.18
CA LEU A 349 -16.32 -8.47 3.70
C LEU A 349 -17.14 -9.73 3.44
N ALA A 350 -17.05 -10.32 2.25
CA ALA A 350 -17.72 -11.60 1.95
C ALA A 350 -17.21 -12.71 2.87
N LYS A 351 -15.90 -12.80 3.13
CA LYS A 351 -15.30 -13.74 4.10
C LYS A 351 -15.86 -13.52 5.51
N VAL A 352 -15.96 -12.27 5.97
CA VAL A 352 -16.54 -11.93 7.28
C VAL A 352 -18.00 -12.36 7.37
N LEU A 353 -18.82 -12.11 6.34
CA LEU A 353 -20.21 -12.55 6.29
C LEU A 353 -20.33 -14.09 6.34
N LEU A 354 -19.48 -14.82 5.64
CA LEU A 354 -19.44 -16.28 5.70
C LEU A 354 -19.06 -16.79 7.11
N VAL A 355 -18.11 -16.13 7.78
CA VAL A 355 -17.73 -16.44 9.16
C VAL A 355 -18.90 -16.19 10.11
N LEU A 356 -19.62 -15.07 9.98
CA LEU A 356 -20.82 -14.78 10.78
C LEU A 356 -21.92 -15.81 10.55
N LEU A 357 -22.16 -16.24 9.31
CA LEU A 357 -23.08 -17.32 8.98
C LEU A 357 -22.67 -18.64 9.66
N MET A 358 -21.37 -18.98 9.60
CA MET A 358 -20.83 -20.18 10.26
C MET A 358 -21.01 -20.13 11.78
N VAL A 359 -20.78 -18.96 12.41
CA VAL A 359 -21.04 -18.75 13.84
C VAL A 359 -22.51 -18.94 14.16
N GLN A 360 -23.43 -18.39 13.35
CA GLN A 360 -24.85 -18.53 13.54
C GLN A 360 -25.30 -20.01 13.46
N LEU A 361 -24.81 -20.75 12.46
CA LEU A 361 -25.06 -22.18 12.34
C LEU A 361 -24.53 -22.95 13.55
N SER A 362 -23.30 -22.66 14.01
CA SER A 362 -22.69 -23.26 15.18
C SER A 362 -23.45 -22.96 16.48
N VAL A 363 -24.02 -21.75 16.64
CA VAL A 363 -24.88 -21.40 17.76
C VAL A 363 -26.21 -22.23 17.76
N PHE A 364 -26.81 -22.42 16.57
CA PHE A 364 -27.99 -23.28 16.44
C PHE A 364 -27.65 -24.75 16.76
N ALA A 365 -26.51 -25.24 16.32
CA ALA A 365 -26.02 -26.58 16.67
C ALA A 365 -25.76 -26.70 18.18
N TRP A 366 -25.14 -25.71 18.80
CA TRP A 366 -24.88 -25.68 20.24
C TRP A 366 -26.16 -25.63 21.06
N ARG A 367 -27.17 -24.86 20.64
CA ARG A 367 -28.54 -24.84 21.24
C ARG A 367 -29.33 -26.08 20.90
N ARG A 368 -28.76 -27.05 20.17
CA ARG A 368 -29.39 -28.31 19.74
C ARG A 368 -30.66 -28.15 18.92
N VAL A 369 -30.89 -26.99 18.32
CA VAL A 369 -32.05 -26.74 17.45
C VAL A 369 -31.88 -27.50 16.14
N VAL A 370 -30.69 -27.37 15.52
CA VAL A 370 -30.30 -28.06 14.27
C VAL A 370 -28.80 -28.38 14.34
N VAL A 371 -28.43 -29.65 14.13
CA VAL A 371 -27.02 -30.07 14.01
C VAL A 371 -26.83 -30.58 12.60
N ARG A 372 -26.12 -29.80 11.77
CA ARG A 372 -25.84 -30.12 10.35
C ARG A 372 -24.36 -29.90 10.01
N PRO A 373 -23.44 -30.78 10.45
CA PRO A 373 -22.01 -30.60 10.23
C PRO A 373 -21.64 -30.48 8.74
N ARG A 374 -22.41 -31.11 7.83
CA ARG A 374 -22.19 -30.99 6.38
C ARG A 374 -22.43 -29.59 5.85
N VAL A 375 -23.50 -28.91 6.31
CA VAL A 375 -23.79 -27.53 5.91
C VAL A 375 -22.74 -26.58 6.44
N GLU A 376 -22.39 -26.73 7.74
CA GLU A 376 -21.32 -25.94 8.37
C GLU A 376 -19.97 -26.14 7.64
N SER A 377 -19.67 -27.37 7.19
CA SER A 377 -18.45 -27.67 6.42
C SER A 377 -18.43 -27.02 5.04
N ILE A 378 -19.57 -26.93 4.35
CA ILE A 378 -19.66 -26.23 3.04
C ILE A 378 -19.32 -24.73 3.26
N VAL A 379 -19.90 -24.12 4.30
CA VAL A 379 -19.60 -22.71 4.62
C VAL A 379 -18.12 -22.55 5.02
N ALA A 380 -17.56 -23.50 5.79
CA ALA A 380 -16.14 -23.47 6.15
C ALA A 380 -15.22 -23.55 4.91
N VAL A 381 -15.55 -24.40 3.93
CA VAL A 381 -14.80 -24.47 2.67
C VAL A 381 -14.93 -23.15 1.89
N ALA A 382 -16.10 -22.51 1.88
CA ALA A 382 -16.28 -21.21 1.25
C ALA A 382 -15.47 -20.10 1.95
N VAL A 383 -15.35 -20.12 3.29
CA VAL A 383 -14.44 -19.21 4.04
C VAL A 383 -12.99 -19.42 3.64
N VAL A 384 -12.55 -20.68 3.52
CA VAL A 384 -11.18 -21.00 3.09
C VAL A 384 -10.96 -20.56 1.63
N GLY A 385 -11.94 -20.76 0.75
CA GLY A 385 -11.88 -20.29 -0.63
C GLY A 385 -11.76 -18.76 -0.72
N ALA A 386 -12.53 -18.02 0.09
CA ALA A 386 -12.39 -16.56 0.17
C ALA A 386 -11.00 -16.14 0.71
N ALA A 387 -10.43 -16.89 1.65
CA ALA A 387 -9.06 -16.63 2.13
C ALA A 387 -8.00 -16.90 1.06
N ALA A 388 -8.16 -17.97 0.28
CA ALA A 388 -7.24 -18.29 -0.83
C ALA A 388 -7.34 -17.26 -1.97
N LEU A 389 -8.53 -16.72 -2.24
CA LEU A 389 -8.72 -15.61 -3.17
C LEU A 389 -8.02 -14.33 -2.66
N LEU A 390 -8.20 -13.97 -1.39
CA LEU A 390 -7.50 -12.81 -0.80
C LEU A 390 -5.98 -12.92 -0.95
N ALA A 391 -5.42 -14.11 -0.83
CA ALA A 391 -3.99 -14.34 -1.05
C ALA A 391 -3.55 -14.19 -2.52
N SER A 392 -4.48 -14.03 -3.47
CA SER A 392 -4.22 -13.86 -4.90
C SER A 392 -4.53 -12.44 -5.40
N PHE A 393 -5.18 -11.60 -4.57
CA PHE A 393 -5.48 -10.22 -4.91
C PHE A 393 -4.38 -9.27 -4.41
N PRO A 394 -4.02 -8.24 -5.18
CA PRO A 394 -3.17 -7.17 -4.68
C PRO A 394 -3.85 -6.45 -3.51
N LEU A 395 -3.04 -5.94 -2.60
CA LEU A 395 -3.53 -5.12 -1.49
C LEU A 395 -4.09 -3.79 -2.04
N PRO A 396 -5.02 -3.14 -1.33
CA PRO A 396 -5.60 -1.87 -1.76
C PRO A 396 -4.55 -0.79 -2.06
N PRO A 397 -4.70 0.01 -3.14
CA PRO A 397 -3.70 0.98 -3.59
C PRO A 397 -3.32 2.08 -2.57
N GLY A 398 -4.13 2.34 -1.56
CA GLY A 398 -3.79 3.26 -0.46
C GLY A 398 -2.63 2.78 0.42
N ARG A 399 -2.09 1.59 0.15
CA ARG A 399 -0.93 1.02 0.84
C ARG A 399 0.29 0.84 -0.04
N VAL A 400 0.12 0.90 -1.35
CA VAL A 400 1.23 0.84 -2.31
C VAL A 400 2.16 2.06 -2.16
N SER A 401 1.62 3.18 -1.62
CA SER A 401 2.41 4.39 -1.33
C SER A 401 3.19 4.34 -0.01
N GLU A 402 2.88 3.40 0.89
CA GLU A 402 3.53 3.31 2.21
C GLU A 402 4.63 2.24 2.31
N ALA A 403 4.83 1.41 1.26
CA ALA A 403 5.72 0.25 1.27
C ALA A 403 7.12 0.51 0.76
N GLY A 404 7.33 1.56 0.03
CA GLY A 404 8.63 1.87 -0.55
C GLY A 404 9.71 2.29 0.46
N THR A 405 9.39 2.36 1.77
CA THR A 405 10.20 3.17 2.67
C THR A 405 10.69 2.51 3.95
N SER A 406 10.68 1.21 4.12
CA SER A 406 11.33 0.67 5.33
C SER A 406 12.86 0.68 5.29
N ASP A 407 13.48 1.05 4.15
CA ASP A 407 14.93 1.31 4.05
C ASP A 407 15.28 2.48 3.10
N ALA A 408 14.30 3.16 2.46
CA ALA A 408 14.57 4.47 1.91
C ALA A 408 14.81 5.42 3.10
N PRO A 409 15.87 6.21 3.07
CA PRO A 409 16.17 7.13 4.16
C PRO A 409 15.23 8.32 4.09
N GLY A 410 14.03 8.09 4.57
CA GLY A 410 13.10 9.13 4.95
C GLY A 410 13.70 9.97 6.08
N ILE A 411 13.05 11.06 6.43
CA ILE A 411 13.38 11.81 7.64
C ILE A 411 13.17 10.84 8.81
N GLU A 412 14.19 10.64 9.64
CA GLU A 412 13.99 9.86 10.88
C GLU A 412 12.83 10.45 11.67
N SER A 413 11.88 9.60 12.11
CA SER A 413 10.68 10.05 12.82
C SER A 413 11.01 10.88 14.09
N SER A 414 12.20 10.69 14.66
CA SER A 414 12.73 11.48 15.78
C SER A 414 13.16 12.90 15.39
N ALA A 415 13.43 13.13 14.10
CA ALA A 415 13.90 14.40 13.56
C ALA A 415 12.75 15.27 13.02
N LEU A 416 11.56 14.71 12.81
CA LEU A 416 10.39 15.45 12.33
C LEU A 416 10.09 16.69 13.17
N PRO A 417 9.52 17.75 12.56
CA PRO A 417 9.03 18.91 13.28
C PRO A 417 7.99 18.54 14.35
N ARG A 418 8.00 19.27 15.46
CA ARG A 418 7.02 19.17 16.54
C ARG A 418 6.02 20.32 16.44
N SER A 419 4.89 20.20 17.13
CA SER A 419 3.84 21.24 17.10
C SER A 419 4.31 22.63 17.52
N GLU A 420 5.40 22.72 18.24
CA GLU A 420 5.99 24.00 18.73
C GLU A 420 7.17 24.51 17.87
N ASP A 421 7.61 23.73 16.87
CA ASP A 421 8.73 24.09 16.00
C ASP A 421 8.24 24.93 14.81
N LEU A 422 9.10 25.80 14.29
CA LEU A 422 8.86 26.51 13.03
C LEU A 422 9.50 25.75 11.87
N SER A 423 8.75 25.48 10.81
CA SER A 423 9.21 24.75 9.64
C SER A 423 9.12 25.60 8.37
N LEU A 424 10.24 25.65 7.63
CA LEU A 424 10.42 26.41 6.40
C LEU A 424 11.11 25.53 5.35
N ALA A 425 11.06 25.88 4.07
CA ALA A 425 11.83 25.20 3.05
C ALA A 425 12.24 26.11 1.90
N SER A 426 13.21 25.66 1.12
CA SER A 426 13.64 26.28 -0.14
C SER A 426 14.39 25.24 -0.97
N ASP A 427 14.55 25.51 -2.27
CA ASP A 427 15.32 24.68 -3.18
C ASP A 427 16.83 24.97 -3.11
N ALA A 428 17.65 23.98 -3.36
CA ALA A 428 19.11 24.09 -3.52
C ALA A 428 19.55 23.26 -4.74
N GLY A 429 19.30 23.76 -5.93
CA GLY A 429 19.54 23.04 -7.18
C GLY A 429 18.52 21.91 -7.37
N GLU A 430 19.00 20.65 -7.42
CA GLU A 430 18.12 19.48 -7.49
C GLU A 430 17.75 18.92 -6.09
N PHE A 431 17.86 19.74 -5.03
CA PHE A 431 17.51 19.35 -3.67
C PHE A 431 16.47 20.27 -3.06
N LEU A 432 15.57 19.68 -2.32
CA LEU A 432 14.75 20.38 -1.34
C LEU A 432 15.49 20.46 -0.03
N VAL A 433 15.61 21.67 0.52
CA VAL A 433 16.16 21.94 1.85
C VAL A 433 15.01 22.33 2.76
N GLY A 434 14.61 21.41 3.64
CA GLY A 434 13.71 21.72 4.75
C GLY A 434 14.50 22.22 5.96
N LEU A 435 14.03 23.28 6.62
CA LEU A 435 14.60 23.85 7.81
C LEU A 435 13.59 23.83 8.94
N THR A 436 13.95 23.28 10.07
CA THR A 436 13.16 23.35 11.30
C THR A 436 13.92 24.10 12.38
N VAL A 437 13.38 25.21 12.83
CA VAL A 437 13.84 25.94 13.99
C VAL A 437 13.17 25.33 15.22
N ARG A 438 13.95 24.74 16.13
CA ARG A 438 13.41 24.16 17.35
C ARG A 438 12.83 25.23 18.26
N SER A 439 11.84 24.87 19.04
CA SER A 439 11.14 25.79 19.95
C SER A 439 12.05 26.45 21.03
N SER A 440 13.17 25.81 21.34
CA SER A 440 14.24 26.40 22.19
C SER A 440 15.02 27.53 21.51
N HIS A 441 14.91 27.65 20.16
CA HIS A 441 15.63 28.58 19.28
C HIS A 441 17.16 28.44 19.31
N ASP A 442 17.69 27.35 19.84
CA ASP A 442 19.12 27.06 19.98
C ASP A 442 19.63 25.91 19.12
N GLU A 443 18.76 25.32 18.34
CA GLU A 443 19.08 24.24 17.38
C GLU A 443 18.29 24.40 16.07
N LEU A 444 18.99 24.22 14.96
CA LEU A 444 18.39 24.05 13.63
C LEU A 444 18.48 22.59 13.21
N ALA A 445 17.37 22.01 12.78
CA ALA A 445 17.36 20.75 12.03
C ALA A 445 17.17 21.04 10.55
N ILE A 446 18.03 20.46 9.71
CA ILE A 446 18.07 20.71 8.27
C ILE A 446 17.88 19.39 7.55
N PHE A 447 16.89 19.32 6.67
CA PHE A 447 16.58 18.16 5.85
C PHE A 447 17.00 18.41 4.42
N ILE A 448 17.72 17.48 3.83
CA ILE A 448 18.18 17.56 2.43
C ILE A 448 17.62 16.38 1.70
N LEU A 449 16.67 16.66 0.82
CA LEU A 449 15.90 15.65 0.10
C LEU A 449 16.14 15.84 -1.40
N GLY A 450 16.45 14.76 -2.12
CA GLY A 450 16.53 14.79 -3.57
C GLY A 450 15.16 15.04 -4.22
N LEU A 451 15.12 15.64 -5.39
CA LEU A 451 13.86 15.89 -6.11
C LEU A 451 13.18 14.61 -6.59
N GLU A 452 13.92 13.52 -6.74
CA GLU A 452 13.40 12.20 -7.15
C GLU A 452 13.07 11.30 -5.95
N GLY A 453 12.99 11.87 -4.76
CA GLY A 453 12.79 11.16 -3.51
C GLY A 453 13.94 11.36 -2.53
N PRO A 454 13.88 10.78 -1.35
CA PRO A 454 14.91 10.93 -0.32
C PRO A 454 16.20 10.22 -0.77
N GLU A 455 17.03 10.89 -1.58
CA GLU A 455 18.40 10.44 -1.77
C GLU A 455 19.17 10.59 -0.46
N SER A 456 19.44 9.47 0.18
CA SER A 456 20.31 9.42 1.35
C SER A 456 21.77 9.36 0.95
N ASP A 457 22.34 10.46 0.67
CA ASP A 457 23.78 10.54 0.68
C ASP A 457 24.27 11.05 2.03
N ALA A 458 24.39 10.14 2.98
CA ALA A 458 24.92 10.43 4.33
C ALA A 458 26.35 11.04 4.27
N THR A 459 27.04 10.88 3.13
CA THR A 459 28.40 11.39 2.88
C THR A 459 28.40 12.79 2.25
N ARG A 460 27.22 13.32 1.85
CA ARG A 460 27.12 14.61 1.17
C ARG A 460 27.56 15.76 2.09
N VAL A 461 28.47 16.56 1.59
CA VAL A 461 28.95 17.74 2.32
C VAL A 461 27.88 18.83 2.28
N VAL A 462 27.50 19.28 3.44
CA VAL A 462 26.54 20.36 3.65
C VAL A 462 27.24 21.46 4.43
N THR A 463 27.11 22.70 3.98
CA THR A 463 27.59 23.89 4.67
C THR A 463 26.41 24.74 5.14
N VAL A 464 26.51 25.32 6.31
CA VAL A 464 25.50 26.23 6.85
C VAL A 464 26.14 27.53 7.23
N ASP A 465 25.66 28.60 6.66
CA ASP A 465 26.08 29.97 6.94
C ASP A 465 24.85 30.76 7.44
N ILE A 466 25.05 31.55 8.48
CA ILE A 466 24.03 32.46 9.03
C ILE A 466 24.62 33.84 9.03
N ASP A 467 24.06 34.77 8.27
CA ASP A 467 24.51 36.15 8.14
C ASP A 467 26.01 36.29 7.84
N GLY A 468 26.60 35.39 7.00
CA GLY A 468 28.00 35.43 6.58
C GLY A 468 28.95 34.72 7.54
N ARG A 469 28.45 33.95 8.49
CA ARG A 469 29.24 33.12 9.41
C ARG A 469 28.92 31.65 9.26
N GLU A 470 29.91 30.84 8.94
CA GLU A 470 29.80 29.39 8.80
C GLU A 470 29.76 28.71 10.20
N TYR A 471 28.85 27.71 10.31
CA TYR A 471 28.64 26.93 11.54
C TYR A 471 28.95 25.44 11.31
N PRO A 472 29.48 24.75 12.34
CA PRO A 472 29.69 23.30 12.24
C PRO A 472 28.38 22.54 12.17
N VAL A 473 28.33 21.57 11.23
CA VAL A 473 27.16 20.76 10.94
C VAL A 473 27.36 19.36 11.51
N SER A 474 26.41 18.88 12.29
CA SER A 474 26.36 17.51 12.84
C SER A 474 25.31 16.68 12.08
N GLN A 475 25.54 15.38 11.98
CA GLN A 475 24.58 14.46 11.32
C GLN A 475 23.56 13.94 12.34
N CYS A 476 22.26 14.03 12.03
CA CYS A 476 21.14 13.49 12.83
C CYS A 476 20.42 12.34 12.14
N GLY A 477 20.77 12.03 10.90
CA GLY A 477 20.21 10.96 10.08
C GLY A 477 20.77 10.99 8.66
N PRO A 478 20.38 10.07 7.80
CA PRO A 478 20.85 10.06 6.41
C PRO A 478 20.55 11.37 5.68
N SER A 479 19.33 11.89 5.78
CA SER A 479 18.88 13.14 5.16
C SER A 479 18.87 14.32 6.12
N CYS A 480 19.26 14.13 7.39
CA CYS A 480 19.16 15.11 8.45
C CYS A 480 20.52 15.63 8.88
N ARG A 481 20.59 16.95 9.13
CA ARG A 481 21.73 17.66 9.71
C ARG A 481 21.23 18.53 10.83
N THR A 482 22.02 18.73 11.88
CA THR A 482 21.76 19.69 12.94
C THR A 482 22.87 20.68 13.08
N VAL A 483 22.51 21.88 13.52
CA VAL A 483 23.42 22.97 13.84
C VAL A 483 23.01 23.55 15.20
N ASP A 484 23.91 23.49 16.15
CA ASP A 484 23.73 24.10 17.47
C ASP A 484 24.00 25.61 17.35
N VAL A 485 22.96 26.39 17.18
CA VAL A 485 23.02 27.84 17.01
C VAL A 485 21.70 28.47 17.41
N SER A 486 21.78 29.60 18.09
CA SER A 486 20.62 30.44 18.35
C SER A 486 20.35 31.34 17.15
N VAL A 487 19.13 31.29 16.62
CA VAL A 487 18.67 32.12 15.50
C VAL A 487 17.62 33.11 15.97
N SER A 488 17.57 34.26 15.31
CA SER A 488 16.62 35.33 15.58
C SER A 488 15.85 35.70 14.32
N GLY A 489 14.66 36.27 14.48
CA GLY A 489 13.90 36.78 13.36
C GLY A 489 14.65 37.85 12.58
N GLY A 490 14.62 37.76 11.24
CA GLY A 490 15.33 38.65 10.32
C GLY A 490 16.71 38.17 9.89
N GLU A 491 17.25 37.10 10.48
CA GLU A 491 18.48 36.47 10.01
C GLU A 491 18.21 35.60 8.75
N GLN A 492 19.25 35.46 7.92
CA GLN A 492 19.19 34.59 6.73
C GLN A 492 20.07 33.34 6.95
N VAL A 493 19.46 32.18 6.85
CA VAL A 493 20.14 30.88 6.84
C VAL A 493 20.43 30.48 5.40
N THR A 494 21.69 30.30 5.09
CA THR A 494 22.17 29.83 3.77
C THR A 494 22.68 28.41 3.90
N VAL A 495 22.05 27.46 3.20
CA VAL A 495 22.45 26.04 3.18
C VAL A 495 23.05 25.69 1.83
N GLY A 496 24.33 25.38 1.81
CA GLY A 496 25.04 24.90 0.62
C GLY A 496 25.04 23.37 0.58
N VAL A 497 24.57 22.80 -0.54
CA VAL A 497 24.59 21.36 -0.82
C VAL A 497 25.62 21.08 -1.88
N ALA A 498 26.66 20.32 -1.57
CA ALA A 498 27.74 20.03 -2.51
C ALA A 498 27.36 18.94 -3.51
N GLY A 499 27.99 18.96 -4.70
CA GLY A 499 27.82 17.96 -5.75
C GLY A 499 27.39 18.56 -7.09
N PRO A 500 27.37 17.76 -8.18
CA PRO A 500 27.01 18.24 -9.51
C PRO A 500 25.57 18.79 -9.61
N SER A 501 24.66 18.21 -8.87
CA SER A 501 23.24 18.62 -8.77
C SER A 501 22.97 19.53 -7.57
N GLY A 502 23.99 19.86 -6.80
CA GLY A 502 23.90 20.70 -5.60
C GLY A 502 23.70 22.18 -5.93
N GLY A 503 23.29 22.92 -4.92
CA GLY A 503 23.00 24.33 -5.01
C GLY A 503 23.04 25.00 -3.65
N THR A 504 22.41 26.16 -3.54
CA THR A 504 22.37 26.95 -2.31
C THR A 504 20.95 27.40 -2.04
N ALA A 505 20.37 26.91 -0.94
CA ALA A 505 19.11 27.42 -0.40
C ALA A 505 19.36 28.66 0.46
N ARG A 506 18.52 29.67 0.35
CA ARG A 506 18.50 30.84 1.24
C ARG A 506 17.12 30.95 1.87
N ILE A 507 17.10 30.90 3.19
CA ILE A 507 15.87 30.86 3.98
C ILE A 507 15.94 32.02 4.98
N ASP A 508 15.07 33.01 4.78
CA ASP A 508 14.93 34.12 5.73
C ASP A 508 14.11 33.65 6.92
N ILE A 509 14.67 33.83 8.12
CA ILE A 509 14.00 33.45 9.37
C ILE A 509 12.95 34.53 9.69
N PRO A 510 11.67 34.20 9.72
CA PRO A 510 10.61 35.14 10.08
C PRO A 510 10.62 35.44 11.57
N ASP A 511 9.67 36.25 12.03
CA ASP A 511 9.45 36.50 13.46
C ASP A 511 9.12 35.16 14.15
N LEU A 512 9.97 34.74 15.09
CA LEU A 512 9.85 33.48 15.82
C LEU A 512 8.75 33.52 16.90
N ASP A 513 8.35 34.71 17.35
CA ASP A 513 7.29 34.92 18.34
C ASP A 513 5.88 34.92 17.70
N GLY A 514 5.74 34.56 16.47
CA GLY A 514 4.47 34.49 15.78
C GLY A 514 3.43 33.60 16.45
N PRO A 515 2.16 34.00 16.56
CA PRO A 515 1.14 33.24 17.26
C PRO A 515 0.83 31.91 16.56
N PRO A 516 0.43 30.87 17.32
CA PRO A 516 -0.09 29.63 16.74
C PRO A 516 -1.26 29.92 15.79
N ALA A 517 -1.36 29.17 14.71
CA ALA A 517 -2.31 29.41 13.64
C ALA A 517 -3.33 28.26 13.42
N ASP A 518 -3.46 27.34 14.35
CA ASP A 518 -4.36 26.19 14.23
C ASP A 518 -5.82 26.60 14.00
N ASP A 519 -6.31 27.59 14.77
CA ASP A 519 -7.67 28.11 14.59
C ASP A 519 -7.86 28.79 13.22
N LEU A 520 -6.84 29.52 12.75
CA LEU A 520 -6.87 30.17 11.43
C LEU A 520 -6.86 29.12 10.31
N LEU A 521 -6.10 28.03 10.43
CA LEU A 521 -6.10 26.91 9.48
C LEU A 521 -7.44 26.19 9.46
N ALA A 522 -8.07 25.97 10.62
CA ALA A 522 -9.39 25.36 10.71
C ALA A 522 -10.45 26.26 10.02
N GLN A 523 -10.42 27.58 10.28
CA GLN A 523 -11.28 28.55 9.62
C GLN A 523 -11.04 28.56 8.09
N MET A 524 -9.80 28.62 7.66
CA MET A 524 -9.38 28.59 6.26
C MET A 524 -9.91 27.35 5.55
N THR A 525 -9.69 26.15 6.11
CA THR A 525 -10.18 24.89 5.53
C THR A 525 -11.71 24.91 5.34
N ALA A 526 -12.46 25.35 6.36
CA ALA A 526 -13.91 25.44 6.27
C ALA A 526 -14.35 26.48 5.21
N THR A 527 -13.71 27.65 5.18
CA THR A 527 -14.03 28.73 4.22
C THR A 527 -13.74 28.31 2.80
N MET A 528 -12.56 27.74 2.52
CA MET A 528 -12.17 27.32 1.18
C MET A 528 -13.11 26.21 0.66
N ARG A 529 -13.44 25.21 1.48
CA ARG A 529 -14.38 24.14 1.11
C ARG A 529 -15.82 24.61 0.87
N SER A 530 -16.19 25.78 1.37
CA SER A 530 -17.53 26.38 1.17
C SER A 530 -17.65 27.22 -0.09
N GLN A 531 -16.57 27.44 -0.86
CA GLN A 531 -16.60 28.31 -2.01
C GLN A 531 -17.47 27.76 -3.14
N ALA A 532 -18.38 28.59 -3.64
CA ALA A 532 -19.24 28.24 -4.77
C ALA A 532 -18.48 28.26 -6.11
N SER A 533 -17.48 29.12 -6.22
CA SER A 533 -16.62 29.22 -7.41
C SER A 533 -15.33 29.97 -7.07
N PHE A 534 -14.29 29.68 -7.81
CA PHE A 534 -13.02 30.43 -7.78
C PHE A 534 -12.19 30.12 -9.03
N ARG A 535 -11.12 30.89 -9.21
CA ARG A 535 -10.05 30.64 -10.17
C ARG A 535 -8.74 30.43 -9.45
N LEU A 536 -7.87 29.66 -10.08
CA LEU A 536 -6.54 29.37 -9.58
C LEU A 536 -5.55 29.38 -10.75
N THR A 537 -4.44 30.06 -10.59
CA THR A 537 -3.24 29.85 -11.42
C THR A 537 -2.18 29.14 -10.61
N GLU A 538 -1.51 28.18 -11.24
CA GLU A 538 -0.49 27.36 -10.60
C GLU A 538 0.77 27.35 -11.46
N ILE A 539 1.90 27.44 -10.80
CA ILE A 539 3.21 27.13 -11.36
C ILE A 539 3.75 25.95 -10.53
N LEU A 540 3.92 24.83 -11.20
CA LEU A 540 4.53 23.63 -10.62
C LEU A 540 5.89 23.41 -11.27
N ASN A 541 6.95 23.40 -10.46
CA ASN A 541 8.31 23.11 -10.88
C ASN A 541 8.77 21.79 -10.25
N SER A 542 9.14 20.83 -11.08
CA SER A 542 9.69 19.54 -10.63
C SER A 542 11.22 19.53 -10.54
N GLY A 543 11.87 20.71 -10.72
CA GLY A 543 13.33 20.82 -10.86
C GLY A 543 13.82 20.52 -12.28
N ARG A 544 13.01 19.89 -13.13
CA ARG A 544 13.34 19.54 -14.53
C ARG A 544 12.41 20.18 -15.55
N ALA A 545 11.17 20.42 -15.16
CA ALA A 545 10.16 20.99 -16.04
C ALA A 545 9.24 21.92 -15.24
N GLU A 546 8.79 23.00 -15.89
CA GLU A 546 7.81 23.90 -15.36
C GLU A 546 6.47 23.68 -16.06
N LEU A 547 5.42 23.42 -15.25
CA LEU A 547 4.04 23.32 -15.68
C LEU A 547 3.28 24.54 -15.19
N ARG A 548 2.56 25.20 -16.10
CA ARG A 548 1.63 26.30 -15.78
C ARG A 548 0.22 25.82 -15.98
N SER A 549 -0.59 25.97 -14.94
CA SER A 549 -1.99 25.54 -14.96
C SER A 549 -2.92 26.71 -14.63
N GLU A 550 -4.03 26.79 -15.35
CA GLU A 550 -5.13 27.73 -15.08
C GLU A 550 -6.38 26.91 -14.78
N TYR A 551 -6.99 27.15 -13.64
CA TYR A 551 -8.18 26.43 -13.18
C TYR A 551 -9.35 27.37 -13.02
N GLU A 552 -10.54 26.92 -13.39
CA GLU A 552 -11.83 27.49 -13.01
C GLU A 552 -12.65 26.39 -12.33
N PHE A 553 -13.22 26.71 -11.19
CA PHE A 553 -14.04 25.80 -10.41
C PHE A 553 -15.44 26.38 -10.17
N VAL A 554 -16.46 25.51 -10.25
CA VAL A 554 -17.85 25.80 -9.91
C VAL A 554 -18.42 24.60 -9.15
N ALA A 555 -18.82 24.83 -7.91
CA ALA A 555 -19.43 23.81 -7.08
C ALA A 555 -20.76 23.30 -7.71
N PRO A 556 -21.16 22.03 -7.51
CA PRO A 556 -20.43 21.06 -6.67
C PRO A 556 -19.37 20.26 -7.44
N ASP A 557 -19.40 20.23 -8.79
CA ASP A 557 -18.75 19.18 -9.57
C ASP A 557 -18.28 19.62 -10.96
N ALA A 558 -18.14 20.92 -11.21
CA ALA A 558 -17.64 21.41 -12.49
C ALA A 558 -16.29 22.12 -12.32
N PHE A 559 -15.33 21.72 -13.14
CA PHE A 559 -14.07 22.45 -13.25
C PHE A 559 -13.50 22.40 -14.68
N HIS A 560 -12.71 23.41 -14.99
CA HIS A 560 -11.97 23.54 -16.23
C HIS A 560 -10.51 23.79 -15.88
N VAL A 561 -9.60 23.01 -16.42
CA VAL A 561 -8.16 23.19 -16.24
C VAL A 561 -7.45 23.19 -17.57
N ARG A 562 -6.50 24.09 -17.70
CA ARG A 562 -5.60 24.20 -18.84
C ARG A 562 -4.18 24.14 -18.36
N ASN A 563 -3.48 23.09 -18.75
CA ASN A 563 -2.09 22.83 -18.41
C ASN A 563 -1.19 23.12 -19.62
N VAL A 564 -0.10 23.85 -19.40
CA VAL A 564 0.86 24.19 -20.44
C VAL A 564 2.28 23.95 -19.93
N PHE A 565 3.03 23.10 -20.60
CA PHE A 565 4.44 22.90 -20.33
C PHE A 565 5.29 23.94 -21.04
N GLU A 566 6.35 24.41 -20.39
CA GLU A 566 7.26 25.37 -21.01
C GLU A 566 7.95 24.76 -22.24
N GLY A 567 7.71 25.37 -23.41
CA GLY A 567 8.34 24.94 -24.70
C GLY A 567 7.72 23.74 -25.39
N SER A 568 6.67 23.12 -24.86
CA SER A 568 5.95 21.99 -25.47
C SER A 568 4.46 22.08 -25.19
N GLY A 569 3.62 21.37 -25.92
CA GLY A 569 2.18 21.33 -25.79
C GLY A 569 1.60 21.39 -24.36
N GLY A 570 0.46 20.81 -24.19
CA GLY A 570 -0.23 20.80 -22.90
C GLY A 570 -1.53 20.02 -22.99
N SER A 571 -2.35 20.12 -21.96
CA SER A 571 -3.68 19.49 -21.94
C SER A 571 -4.75 20.47 -21.48
N GLU A 572 -5.98 20.23 -21.91
CA GLU A 572 -7.13 20.97 -21.42
C GLU A 572 -8.23 19.96 -21.03
N VAL A 573 -8.71 20.10 -19.80
CA VAL A 573 -9.72 19.21 -19.23
C VAL A 573 -10.92 20.04 -18.77
N ILE A 574 -12.11 19.65 -19.21
CA ILE A 574 -13.37 20.18 -18.70
C ILE A 574 -14.12 19.02 -18.05
N TRP A 575 -14.57 19.23 -16.83
CA TRP A 575 -15.35 18.23 -16.08
C TRP A 575 -16.67 18.83 -15.65
N ILE A 576 -17.77 18.15 -15.94
CA ILE A 576 -19.12 18.59 -15.57
C ILE A 576 -19.93 17.36 -15.19
N GLY A 577 -20.28 17.24 -13.91
CA GLY A 577 -20.98 16.08 -13.39
C GLY A 577 -20.20 14.79 -13.62
N ASP A 578 -20.79 13.83 -14.36
CA ASP A 578 -20.19 12.54 -14.69
C ASP A 578 -19.46 12.51 -16.05
N ALA A 579 -19.29 13.66 -16.71
CA ALA A 579 -18.64 13.77 -18.02
C ALA A 579 -17.31 14.52 -17.92
N ARG A 580 -16.24 13.89 -18.41
CA ARG A 580 -14.91 14.45 -18.56
C ARG A 580 -14.59 14.64 -20.03
N TYR A 581 -14.22 15.85 -20.42
CA TYR A 581 -13.74 16.21 -21.74
C TYR A 581 -12.25 16.52 -21.65
N LEU A 582 -11.44 15.87 -22.46
CA LEU A 582 -9.99 16.03 -22.50
C LEU A 582 -9.54 16.32 -23.92
N ARG A 583 -8.60 17.25 -24.10
CA ARG A 583 -7.85 17.42 -25.34
C ARG A 583 -6.41 17.78 -25.09
N GLU A 584 -5.56 17.52 -26.06
CA GLU A 584 -4.19 18.02 -26.10
C GLU A 584 -4.15 19.43 -26.70
N LEU A 585 -3.22 20.23 -26.23
CA LEU A 585 -2.97 21.56 -26.76
C LEU A 585 -1.77 21.53 -27.72
N PRO A 586 -1.76 22.40 -28.80
CA PRO A 586 -2.78 23.41 -29.06
C PRO A 586 -4.01 22.90 -29.80
N ASP A 587 -3.94 21.86 -30.61
CA ASP A 587 -4.96 21.55 -31.64
C ASP A 587 -5.57 20.16 -31.55
N GLY A 588 -5.43 19.47 -30.40
CA GLY A 588 -5.98 18.13 -30.17
C GLY A 588 -7.52 18.09 -30.23
N ALA A 589 -8.06 16.98 -30.73
CA ALA A 589 -9.50 16.75 -30.74
C ALA A 589 -10.00 16.41 -29.34
N TRP A 590 -11.22 16.87 -29.02
CA TRP A 590 -11.85 16.54 -27.74
C TRP A 590 -12.22 15.05 -27.66
N GLN A 591 -11.79 14.43 -26.60
CA GLN A 591 -12.20 13.08 -26.17
C GLN A 591 -13.20 13.23 -25.02
N VAL A 592 -14.17 12.30 -24.94
CA VAL A 592 -15.23 12.36 -23.93
C VAL A 592 -15.32 11.04 -23.20
N ASP A 593 -15.09 11.07 -21.89
CA ASP A 593 -15.34 9.97 -20.99
C ASP A 593 -16.63 10.23 -20.21
N ARG A 594 -17.50 9.23 -20.06
CA ARG A 594 -18.75 9.31 -19.30
C ARG A 594 -18.79 8.29 -18.18
N GLY A 595 -19.56 8.60 -17.14
CA GLY A 595 -19.65 7.75 -15.96
C GLY A 595 -18.39 7.79 -15.08
N VAL A 596 -17.61 8.85 -15.22
CA VAL A 596 -16.43 9.09 -14.38
C VAL A 596 -16.87 9.95 -13.21
N GLU A 597 -16.68 9.46 -12.00
CA GLU A 597 -17.04 10.19 -10.79
C GLU A 597 -16.31 11.53 -10.74
N ALA A 598 -17.03 12.61 -10.53
CA ALA A 598 -16.46 13.95 -10.46
C ALA A 598 -15.51 14.03 -9.26
N ARG A 599 -14.25 14.36 -9.52
CA ARG A 599 -13.33 14.71 -8.45
C ARG A 599 -13.60 16.15 -8.03
N VAL A 600 -14.10 16.34 -6.82
CA VAL A 600 -14.09 17.65 -6.17
C VAL A 600 -12.64 18.13 -6.18
N PRO A 601 -12.33 19.37 -6.58
CA PRO A 601 -10.96 19.89 -6.48
C PRO A 601 -10.48 19.72 -5.04
N VAL A 602 -9.46 18.90 -4.87
CA VAL A 602 -8.78 18.74 -3.59
C VAL A 602 -7.77 19.89 -3.53
N TYR A 603 -7.80 20.68 -2.46
CA TYR A 603 -6.76 21.68 -2.24
C TYR A 603 -5.44 20.99 -1.96
N VAL A 604 -4.34 21.57 -2.39
CA VAL A 604 -3.00 20.94 -2.30
C VAL A 604 -2.65 20.49 -0.88
N TRP A 605 -3.08 21.22 0.13
CA TRP A 605 -2.81 20.88 1.55
C TRP A 605 -3.71 19.76 2.09
N ASP A 606 -4.87 19.46 1.49
CA ASP A 606 -5.81 18.45 2.02
C ASP A 606 -5.20 17.04 2.13
N SER A 607 -4.23 16.71 1.28
CA SER A 607 -3.57 15.40 1.27
C SER A 607 -2.47 15.26 2.33
N PHE A 608 -2.13 16.36 3.04
CA PHE A 608 -1.02 16.43 3.98
C PHE A 608 -1.45 16.66 5.43
N GLU A 609 -2.71 16.44 5.74
CA GLU A 609 -3.17 16.44 7.14
C GLU A 609 -2.60 15.21 7.91
N PRO A 610 -2.20 15.35 9.21
CA PRO A 610 -2.33 16.53 10.06
C PRO A 610 -1.23 17.57 9.82
N PHE A 611 -1.58 18.86 10.03
CA PHE A 611 -0.63 19.97 9.97
C PHE A 611 0.11 20.11 11.29
N ILE A 612 1.43 20.35 11.23
CA ILE A 612 2.32 20.39 12.38
C ILE A 612 3.00 21.76 12.43
N GLY A 613 3.04 22.39 13.61
CA GLY A 613 3.78 23.62 13.86
C GLY A 613 3.21 24.85 13.15
N ALA A 614 1.89 24.91 12.97
CA ALA A 614 1.25 26.04 12.29
C ALA A 614 1.43 27.36 13.05
N ARG A 615 2.05 28.35 12.39
CA ARG A 615 2.33 29.68 12.95
C ARG A 615 2.11 30.79 11.93
N VAL A 616 1.69 31.96 12.41
CA VAL A 616 1.70 33.19 11.61
C VAL A 616 3.13 33.71 11.58
N VAL A 617 3.77 33.65 10.41
CA VAL A 617 5.17 34.06 10.22
C VAL A 617 5.32 35.46 9.63
N GLY A 618 4.24 36.12 9.29
CA GLY A 618 4.27 37.47 8.72
C GLY A 618 2.93 37.92 8.21
N ARG A 619 2.93 39.10 7.59
CA ARG A 619 1.77 39.68 6.88
C ARG A 619 2.22 40.28 5.56
N GLU A 620 1.44 40.10 4.52
CA GLU A 620 1.73 40.61 3.19
C GLU A 620 0.43 40.97 2.47
N LYS A 621 0.50 41.93 1.52
CA LYS A 621 -0.61 42.21 0.62
C LYS A 621 -0.49 41.40 -0.66
N VAL A 622 -1.42 40.48 -0.87
CA VAL A 622 -1.57 39.75 -2.13
C VAL A 622 -2.67 40.40 -2.96
N ALA A 623 -2.34 40.89 -4.12
CA ALA A 623 -3.28 41.62 -5.00
C ALA A 623 -4.04 42.78 -4.29
N GLY A 624 -3.40 43.42 -3.30
CA GLY A 624 -3.98 44.53 -2.54
C GLY A 624 -4.78 44.09 -1.28
N ILE A 625 -4.96 42.81 -1.05
CA ILE A 625 -5.66 42.26 0.11
C ILE A 625 -4.63 41.92 1.22
N GLU A 626 -4.90 42.38 2.43
CA GLU A 626 -4.07 42.07 3.62
C GLU A 626 -4.23 40.58 3.96
N THR A 627 -3.14 39.86 4.04
CA THR A 627 -3.11 38.45 4.41
C THR A 627 -2.13 38.18 5.53
N ALA A 628 -2.44 37.20 6.37
CA ALA A 628 -1.48 36.58 7.27
C ALA A 628 -0.75 35.44 6.54
N ILE A 629 0.56 35.37 6.67
CA ILE A 629 1.36 34.26 6.12
C ILE A 629 1.42 33.19 7.20
N VAL A 630 0.85 32.03 6.92
CA VAL A 630 0.87 30.87 7.81
C VAL A 630 1.84 29.85 7.28
N ALA A 631 2.85 29.48 8.07
CA ALA A 631 3.78 28.40 7.75
C ALA A 631 3.47 27.18 8.59
N PHE A 632 3.58 25.98 8.01
CA PHE A 632 3.42 24.71 8.69
C PHE A 632 4.10 23.57 7.92
N PHE A 633 4.34 22.48 8.62
CA PHE A 633 4.75 21.21 8.05
C PHE A 633 3.50 20.31 7.89
N GLY A 634 3.40 19.58 6.77
CA GLY A 634 2.36 18.61 6.51
C GLY A 634 2.94 17.27 6.04
N GLY A 635 2.11 16.22 6.11
CA GLY A 635 2.53 14.87 5.76
C GLY A 635 3.34 14.18 6.88
N ASP A 636 4.20 13.27 6.49
CA ASP A 636 4.97 12.42 7.40
C ASP A 636 6.45 12.32 6.96
N ALA A 637 7.16 11.35 7.53
CA ALA A 637 8.56 11.11 7.21
C ALA A 637 8.78 10.65 5.76
N GLU A 638 7.78 10.11 5.10
CA GLU A 638 7.84 9.49 3.77
C GLU A 638 7.44 10.48 2.68
N LEU A 639 6.44 11.32 2.98
CA LEU A 639 5.98 12.37 2.09
C LEU A 639 5.96 13.73 2.84
N PRO A 640 7.13 14.29 3.16
CA PRO A 640 7.21 15.56 3.86
C PRO A 640 6.89 16.71 2.91
N ALA A 641 6.14 17.68 3.41
CA ALA A 641 5.85 18.90 2.67
C ALA A 641 5.86 20.12 3.60
N TRP A 642 6.40 21.21 3.11
CA TRP A 642 6.44 22.51 3.79
C TRP A 642 5.50 23.46 3.08
N PHE A 643 4.66 24.13 3.85
CA PHE A 643 3.63 25.04 3.31
C PHE A 643 3.80 26.45 3.81
N ARG A 644 3.50 27.41 2.93
CA ARG A 644 3.19 28.81 3.25
C ARG A 644 1.89 29.20 2.61
N LEU A 645 0.92 29.63 3.41
CA LEU A 645 -0.40 30.06 2.91
C LEU A 645 -0.63 31.52 3.29
N TRP A 646 -1.08 32.33 2.34
CA TRP A 646 -1.49 33.71 2.52
C TRP A 646 -3.00 33.76 2.72
N VAL A 647 -3.42 33.86 3.96
CA VAL A 647 -4.83 33.76 4.39
C VAL A 647 -5.33 35.14 4.82
N ASP A 648 -6.47 35.58 4.28
CA ASP A 648 -7.10 36.83 4.70
C ASP A 648 -7.93 36.67 5.99
N GLN A 649 -8.52 37.78 6.47
CA GLN A 649 -9.32 37.80 7.69
C GLN A 649 -10.60 36.96 7.62
N ASP A 650 -11.09 36.66 6.41
CA ASP A 650 -12.30 35.86 6.14
C ASP A 650 -11.97 34.36 5.99
N GLY A 651 -10.69 34.00 6.00
CA GLY A 651 -10.19 32.64 5.85
C GLY A 651 -10.01 32.21 4.38
N LEU A 652 -9.97 33.14 3.44
CA LEU A 652 -9.68 32.83 2.04
C LEU A 652 -8.17 32.83 1.81
N VAL A 653 -7.70 31.80 1.09
CA VAL A 653 -6.31 31.69 0.66
C VAL A 653 -6.14 32.42 -0.67
N HIS A 654 -5.27 33.41 -0.72
CA HIS A 654 -4.95 34.15 -1.93
C HIS A 654 -3.69 33.66 -2.62
N ARG A 655 -2.77 33.06 -1.87
CA ARG A 655 -1.57 32.38 -2.38
C ARG A 655 -1.25 31.17 -1.52
N ALA A 656 -0.80 30.11 -2.16
CA ALA A 656 -0.27 28.94 -1.48
C ALA A 656 1.06 28.53 -2.12
N GLU A 657 2.06 28.27 -1.30
CA GLU A 657 3.31 27.66 -1.68
C GLU A 657 3.42 26.30 -1.00
N MET A 658 3.88 25.30 -1.74
CA MET A 658 4.21 23.99 -1.24
C MET A 658 5.58 23.59 -1.76
N ASP A 659 6.46 23.23 -0.85
CA ASP A 659 7.76 22.66 -1.14
C ASP A 659 7.77 21.20 -0.66
N ALA A 660 7.71 20.27 -1.60
CA ALA A 660 7.81 18.84 -1.38
C ALA A 660 8.84 18.23 -2.36
N PRO A 661 9.41 17.04 -2.08
CA PRO A 661 10.34 16.41 -3.01
C PRO A 661 9.75 16.28 -4.42
N GLY A 662 10.41 16.87 -5.42
CA GLY A 662 9.96 16.90 -6.81
C GLY A 662 8.75 17.79 -7.11
N HIS A 663 8.23 18.55 -6.15
CA HIS A 663 7.06 19.41 -6.31
C HIS A 663 7.24 20.74 -5.59
N PHE A 664 7.68 21.77 -6.32
CA PHE A 664 7.70 23.15 -5.87
C PHE A 664 6.53 23.87 -6.51
N MET A 665 5.55 24.26 -5.76
CA MET A 665 4.29 24.77 -6.25
C MET A 665 3.99 26.16 -5.71
N ASP A 666 3.64 27.12 -6.60
CA ASP A 666 3.09 28.44 -6.28
C ASP A 666 1.69 28.52 -6.89
N GLN A 667 0.69 28.66 -6.06
CA GLN A 667 -0.71 28.78 -6.45
C GLN A 667 -1.25 30.15 -6.06
N ARG A 668 -2.09 30.74 -6.94
CA ARG A 668 -2.76 32.01 -6.69
C ARG A 668 -4.24 31.86 -6.92
N TYR A 669 -5.02 32.07 -5.87
CA TYR A 669 -6.47 31.95 -5.84
C TYR A 669 -7.13 33.33 -5.98
N TYR A 670 -8.16 33.42 -6.81
CA TYR A 670 -8.88 34.67 -7.03
C TYR A 670 -10.31 34.43 -7.58
N GLY A 671 -11.10 35.49 -7.67
CA GLY A 671 -12.45 35.42 -8.24
C GLY A 671 -13.43 34.56 -7.46
N PHE A 672 -13.28 34.52 -6.12
CA PHE A 672 -14.18 33.81 -5.24
C PHE A 672 -15.62 34.32 -5.37
N GLY A 673 -16.59 33.42 -5.62
CA GLY A 673 -17.99 33.73 -5.80
C GLY A 673 -18.35 34.40 -7.12
N ASP A 674 -17.39 34.55 -8.05
CA ASP A 674 -17.66 35.07 -9.38
C ASP A 674 -18.63 34.17 -10.17
N ARG A 675 -19.39 34.77 -11.10
CA ARG A 675 -20.20 33.98 -12.04
C ARG A 675 -19.30 33.34 -13.09
N ILE A 676 -18.88 32.12 -12.85
CA ILE A 676 -18.13 31.28 -13.80
C ILE A 676 -19.13 30.34 -14.49
N THR A 677 -18.99 30.18 -15.82
CA THR A 677 -19.83 29.24 -16.58
C THR A 677 -18.94 28.27 -17.32
N ILE A 678 -18.95 27.03 -16.88
CA ILE A 678 -18.22 25.93 -17.51
C ILE A 678 -19.22 25.15 -18.39
N VAL A 679 -18.90 25.01 -19.68
CA VAL A 679 -19.79 24.39 -20.66
C VAL A 679 -19.03 23.28 -21.42
N PRO A 680 -19.72 22.22 -21.87
CA PRO A 680 -19.12 21.21 -22.74
C PRO A 680 -18.58 21.83 -24.02
N PRO A 681 -17.45 21.36 -24.55
CA PRO A 681 -16.90 21.89 -25.80
C PRO A 681 -17.82 21.63 -27.00
N VAL A 682 -17.95 22.59 -27.91
CA VAL A 682 -18.90 22.53 -29.05
C VAL A 682 -18.63 21.29 -29.95
N ALA A 683 -17.37 20.89 -30.14
CA ALA A 683 -17.00 19.74 -30.95
C ALA A 683 -17.40 18.37 -30.34
N ALA A 684 -17.77 18.34 -29.05
CA ALA A 684 -18.19 17.12 -28.36
C ALA A 684 -19.72 16.93 -28.31
N GLN A 685 -20.46 17.85 -28.91
CA GLN A 685 -21.93 17.82 -28.97
C GLN A 685 -22.47 17.14 -30.23
N SER A 686 -21.62 16.71 -31.14
CA SER A 686 -21.95 15.95 -32.35
C SER A 686 -21.53 14.49 -32.22
#